data_3a62b7699829cfe5245723605e6c0429
#
_entry.id   3a62b7699829cfe5245723605e6c0429
#
_cell.length_a   1.000
_cell.length_b   1.000
_cell.length_c   1.000
_cell.angle_alpha   90.00
_cell.angle_beta   90.00
_cell.angle_gamma   90.00
#
_symmetry.space_group_name_H-M   'P 1'
#
loop_
_entity.id
_entity.type
_entity.pdbx_description
1 polymer ?
#
loop_
_entity_poly.entity_id
_entity_poly.type
_entity_poly.pdbx_seq_one_letter_code
_entity_poly.pdbx_strand_id
1 'polypeptide(L)'
;MDVITTHVNADFDCLGAMIAAKKLYPEALMVFSGSQEKSMRDFFLKSTGYVLNFTRLKDLDLSRVTRLILVDCQHASRIGRFADILNNPDLELHIYDHHPAAAGQLIPAGGEIRPCGSSTTILVSLLKKRGLAVTGLEATLMMLGIYEDTGSLTFPSTSVEDYYAAAWLLEQGGNLNTVADFVTQELTSEQVALLNDLLKSLKTTVLNGVQVSIAHAEVEYYIGDIAFLAHMMRDMESLDALFLVVGMGNRVYVVARSRIPEVDVGGVLREFGGGGHATAASATIRELTTIQVLERLETVLRERVNPQRVAADIMSAPVKTVAADTTIAEARDLLTRYNVNAMPVMAGLQMVGIISRRIVEKALYHGLGQVPVTDYMHTEFLRATPETPIATIRDYCVGENRRFVPIFAGSELVGVVTRTDLLRSIYAGESLYDLARSPAAPRSKDLEKQLRRTLAAPVLQVLRDLGEVGEELDLPVYAVGGFVRDLLIGVQNLDVDVTVEGDGILFAETFGSRYGCRVRSHEKFGTAVIVFPDGFKVDVASTRLEYYDSPGALPTVERSSLKMDLYRRDFTINTLALQLNSRDFGRLIDYFGAQRDLQEKVIKVLHNLSFVEDPTRVFRAIRFEQRLGFHIAVHTENLIKNAVKMNFLEKLGGKRLLTELVHILREREPQRAVARLDSLGLLRFIHPRLTLTPEDYNLLEETRQIISWYDLLFLEQKYERWVVYFLAIGARLDNDEFWETCTRLAVNEHYKERLSDNRRRGAEVLGEMARKAAGRSPLLPSDVYFLLRDLPVELLLHLMARTGQPAVKKSISLYFTHLQNTRSAITGHDLVELGVPTGPVIGILLERLLAARLNGQVTSREEEVALAHELLPTLL
;
A
#
# COMPACT_ATOMS: atom_id res chain seq x y z
N MET A 1 30.02 28.97 -29.67
CA MET A 1 29.37 30.19 -29.10
C MET A 1 28.21 29.71 -28.22
N ASP A 2 28.15 30.17 -26.99
CA ASP A 2 27.10 29.78 -26.04
C ASP A 2 25.95 30.79 -26.07
N VAL A 3 24.72 30.32 -26.05
CA VAL A 3 23.54 31.17 -26.09
C VAL A 3 22.55 30.76 -24.99
N ILE A 4 22.07 31.71 -24.19
CA ILE A 4 21.00 31.55 -23.22
C ILE A 4 19.72 32.07 -23.86
N THR A 5 18.69 31.25 -23.88
CA THR A 5 17.37 31.61 -24.40
C THR A 5 16.25 30.97 -23.60
N THR A 6 15.02 31.42 -23.85
CA THR A 6 13.80 30.95 -23.21
C THR A 6 12.69 30.76 -24.25
N HIS A 7 11.47 30.53 -23.80
CA HIS A 7 10.31 30.35 -24.69
C HIS A 7 9.86 31.68 -25.32
N VAL A 8 9.11 31.60 -26.43
CA VAL A 8 8.36 32.75 -26.98
C VAL A 8 7.31 33.18 -25.96
N ASN A 9 7.05 34.49 -25.87
CA ASN A 9 6.20 35.10 -24.86
C ASN A 9 6.80 35.04 -23.44
N ALA A 10 8.08 35.40 -23.34
CA ALA A 10 8.83 35.38 -22.09
C ALA A 10 8.22 36.27 -21.00
N ASP A 11 8.21 35.79 -19.75
CA ASP A 11 7.73 36.42 -18.53
C ASP A 11 8.89 36.75 -17.57
N PHE A 12 8.59 37.15 -16.34
CA PHE A 12 9.66 37.48 -15.38
C PHE A 12 10.43 36.27 -14.88
N ASP A 13 9.87 35.05 -14.83
CA ASP A 13 10.66 33.85 -14.49
C ASP A 13 11.69 33.54 -15.59
N CYS A 14 11.31 33.70 -16.84
CA CYS A 14 12.24 33.65 -17.95
C CYS A 14 13.39 34.67 -17.80
N LEU A 15 13.08 35.90 -17.44
CA LEU A 15 14.08 36.96 -17.26
C LEU A 15 15.02 36.68 -16.10
N GLY A 16 14.47 36.36 -14.94
CA GLY A 16 15.22 36.00 -13.73
C GLY A 16 16.13 34.79 -13.96
N ALA A 17 15.61 33.76 -14.62
CA ALA A 17 16.36 32.57 -14.99
C ALA A 17 17.48 32.86 -16.00
N MET A 18 17.24 33.70 -17.02
CA MET A 18 18.29 34.12 -17.96
C MET A 18 19.42 34.88 -17.27
N ILE A 19 19.12 35.78 -16.34
CA ILE A 19 20.12 36.54 -15.55
C ILE A 19 20.92 35.58 -14.66
N ALA A 20 20.25 34.66 -13.99
CA ALA A 20 20.93 33.67 -13.16
C ALA A 20 21.81 32.73 -13.99
N ALA A 21 21.31 32.27 -15.16
CA ALA A 21 22.08 31.44 -16.09
C ALA A 21 23.32 32.20 -16.63
N LYS A 22 23.23 33.53 -16.89
CA LYS A 22 24.35 34.35 -17.32
C LYS A 22 25.47 34.33 -16.29
N LYS A 23 25.17 34.26 -15.00
CA LYS A 23 26.18 34.11 -13.96
C LYS A 23 26.88 32.72 -13.99
N LEU A 24 26.17 31.69 -14.39
CA LEU A 24 26.74 30.35 -14.54
C LEU A 24 27.54 30.20 -15.84
N TYR A 25 27.14 30.93 -16.87
CA TYR A 25 27.76 30.94 -18.21
C TYR A 25 28.15 32.38 -18.61
N PRO A 26 29.25 32.94 -18.08
CA PRO A 26 29.59 34.35 -18.25
C PRO A 26 29.82 34.80 -19.70
N GLU A 27 30.27 33.88 -20.56
CA GLU A 27 30.52 34.18 -21.98
C GLU A 27 29.29 34.02 -22.89
N ALA A 28 28.19 33.40 -22.37
CA ALA A 28 27.02 33.14 -23.18
C ALA A 28 26.24 34.41 -23.52
N LEU A 29 25.69 34.51 -24.71
CA LEU A 29 24.83 35.61 -25.14
C LEU A 29 23.40 35.38 -24.68
N MET A 30 22.76 36.38 -24.08
CA MET A 30 21.34 36.34 -23.75
C MET A 30 20.50 36.78 -24.95
N VAL A 31 19.56 35.93 -25.41
CA VAL A 31 18.76 36.16 -26.60
C VAL A 31 17.33 35.73 -26.35
N PHE A 32 16.36 36.59 -26.51
CA PHE A 32 14.93 36.18 -26.48
C PHE A 32 14.56 35.44 -27.76
N SER A 33 13.84 34.37 -27.67
CA SER A 33 13.38 33.54 -28.80
C SER A 33 12.23 34.19 -29.59
N GLY A 34 11.53 35.14 -28.98
CA GLY A 34 10.35 35.78 -29.57
C GLY A 34 9.87 37.00 -28.78
N SER A 35 8.54 37.17 -28.68
CA SER A 35 7.89 38.23 -27.91
C SER A 35 8.07 38.08 -26.41
N GLN A 36 7.90 39.16 -25.69
CA GLN A 36 7.80 39.19 -24.24
C GLN A 36 6.37 39.45 -23.82
N GLU A 37 5.97 39.05 -22.63
CA GLU A 37 4.70 39.38 -22.02
C GLU A 37 4.58 40.92 -21.82
N LYS A 38 3.34 41.39 -21.68
CA LYS A 38 3.08 42.82 -21.51
C LYS A 38 3.71 43.38 -20.27
N SER A 39 3.60 42.69 -19.14
CA SER A 39 4.20 43.05 -17.85
C SER A 39 5.71 43.31 -17.99
N MET A 40 6.42 42.38 -18.63
CA MET A 40 7.85 42.47 -18.85
C MET A 40 8.20 43.56 -19.87
N ARG A 41 7.43 43.79 -20.93
CA ARG A 41 7.63 44.94 -21.84
C ARG A 41 7.45 46.28 -21.13
N ASP A 42 6.42 46.44 -20.32
CA ASP A 42 6.15 47.62 -19.53
C ASP A 42 7.29 47.87 -18.50
N PHE A 43 7.85 46.79 -17.92
CA PHE A 43 9.05 46.87 -17.08
C PHE A 43 10.24 47.48 -17.85
N PHE A 44 10.56 46.97 -19.06
CA PHE A 44 11.68 47.52 -19.84
C PHE A 44 11.45 48.99 -20.28
N LEU A 45 10.19 49.38 -20.51
CA LEU A 45 9.86 50.78 -20.87
C LEU A 45 9.94 51.71 -19.68
N LYS A 46 9.58 51.28 -18.48
CA LYS A 46 9.60 52.08 -17.24
C LYS A 46 10.98 52.11 -16.56
N SER A 47 11.80 51.11 -16.81
CA SER A 47 13.08 50.92 -16.09
C SER A 47 14.26 51.47 -16.91
N THR A 48 14.46 52.79 -16.96
CA THR A 48 15.54 53.42 -17.68
C THR A 48 16.94 53.19 -17.11
N GLY A 49 17.06 52.57 -15.94
CA GLY A 49 18.32 52.35 -15.24
C GLY A 49 18.96 50.97 -15.41
N TYR A 50 18.30 50.03 -16.07
CA TYR A 50 18.77 48.64 -16.15
C TYR A 50 19.44 48.36 -17.50
N VAL A 51 20.75 48.37 -17.54
CA VAL A 51 21.54 48.02 -18.73
C VAL A 51 21.75 46.50 -18.73
N LEU A 52 20.81 45.77 -19.26
CA LEU A 52 20.94 44.35 -19.54
C LEU A 52 21.39 44.15 -20.99
N ASN A 53 22.47 43.47 -21.22
CA ASN A 53 23.04 43.23 -22.55
C ASN A 53 22.37 42.07 -23.25
N PHE A 54 21.24 42.31 -23.91
CA PHE A 54 20.61 41.33 -24.79
C PHE A 54 21.07 41.49 -26.23
N THR A 55 21.33 40.36 -26.89
CA THR A 55 21.58 40.30 -28.33
C THR A 55 20.26 40.04 -29.06
N ARG A 56 20.04 40.76 -30.15
CA ARG A 56 18.83 40.54 -30.96
C ARG A 56 18.96 39.26 -31.76
N LEU A 57 17.92 38.46 -31.82
CA LEU A 57 17.90 37.21 -32.59
C LEU A 57 18.29 37.35 -34.05
N LYS A 58 17.92 38.49 -34.69
CA LYS A 58 18.27 38.81 -36.09
C LYS A 58 19.76 39.06 -36.32
N ASP A 59 20.49 39.44 -35.27
CA ASP A 59 21.93 39.78 -35.33
C ASP A 59 22.77 38.55 -34.95
N LEU A 60 22.14 37.39 -34.65
CA LEU A 60 22.79 36.17 -34.26
C LEU A 60 22.92 35.20 -35.43
N ASP A 61 24.12 34.69 -35.68
CA ASP A 61 24.37 33.58 -36.62
C ASP A 61 24.14 32.24 -35.89
N LEU A 62 22.98 31.63 -36.09
CA LEU A 62 22.57 30.38 -35.46
C LEU A 62 23.49 29.21 -35.78
N SER A 63 24.15 29.23 -36.96
CA SER A 63 25.08 28.14 -37.35
C SER A 63 26.33 28.07 -36.48
N ARG A 64 26.66 29.14 -35.75
CA ARG A 64 27.82 29.22 -34.85
C ARG A 64 27.53 28.87 -33.42
N VAL A 65 26.28 28.53 -33.07
CA VAL A 65 25.88 28.13 -31.74
C VAL A 65 26.35 26.70 -31.47
N THR A 66 27.22 26.56 -30.48
CA THR A 66 27.77 25.26 -30.05
C THR A 66 27.15 24.76 -28.75
N ARG A 67 26.64 25.69 -27.91
CA ARG A 67 25.88 25.34 -26.70
C ARG A 67 24.66 26.23 -26.60
N LEU A 68 23.48 25.58 -26.39
CA LEU A 68 22.22 26.25 -26.17
C LEU A 68 21.76 25.98 -24.73
N ILE A 69 21.60 27.05 -23.96
CA ILE A 69 21.13 27.00 -22.58
C ILE A 69 19.66 27.46 -22.61
N LEU A 70 18.73 26.54 -22.42
CA LEU A 70 17.31 26.82 -22.31
C LEU A 70 16.93 27.02 -20.85
N VAL A 71 16.23 28.09 -20.56
CA VAL A 71 15.67 28.34 -19.25
C VAL A 71 14.16 28.43 -19.38
N ASP A 72 13.44 27.87 -18.42
CA ASP A 72 11.99 27.85 -18.32
C ASP A 72 11.28 27.28 -19.56
N CYS A 73 11.93 26.36 -20.24
CA CYS A 73 11.39 25.68 -21.41
C CYS A 73 12.07 24.35 -21.70
N GLN A 74 11.28 23.32 -22.01
CA GLN A 74 11.76 22.01 -22.42
C GLN A 74 11.12 21.49 -23.72
N HIS A 75 10.44 22.36 -24.48
CA HIS A 75 9.75 21.99 -25.72
C HIS A 75 10.25 22.77 -26.93
N ALA A 76 10.61 22.04 -28.01
CA ALA A 76 11.10 22.62 -29.25
C ALA A 76 10.08 23.61 -29.90
N SER A 77 8.78 23.34 -29.79
CA SER A 77 7.73 24.18 -30.33
C SER A 77 7.62 25.57 -29.69
N ARG A 78 8.21 25.78 -28.51
CA ARG A 78 8.13 27.03 -27.76
C ARG A 78 9.35 27.94 -27.91
N ILE A 79 10.43 27.52 -28.55
CA ILE A 79 11.72 28.26 -28.63
C ILE A 79 11.94 29.00 -29.97
N GLY A 80 10.88 29.12 -30.79
CA GLY A 80 10.94 29.84 -32.04
C GLY A 80 12.04 29.32 -32.99
N ARG A 81 12.83 30.23 -33.60
CA ARG A 81 13.89 29.88 -34.55
C ARG A 81 15.05 29.06 -33.95
N PHE A 82 15.18 28.95 -32.67
CA PHE A 82 16.16 28.06 -32.05
C PHE A 82 15.81 26.58 -32.25
N ALA A 83 14.58 26.24 -32.58
CA ALA A 83 14.20 24.88 -32.97
C ALA A 83 14.94 24.40 -34.23
N ASP A 84 15.32 25.29 -35.13
CA ASP A 84 15.97 24.93 -36.39
C ASP A 84 17.35 24.31 -36.19
N ILE A 85 18.06 24.61 -35.07
CA ILE A 85 19.40 24.13 -34.78
C ILE A 85 19.42 22.90 -33.88
N LEU A 86 18.30 22.44 -33.35
CA LEU A 86 18.25 21.28 -32.45
C LEU A 86 18.68 19.96 -33.10
N ASN A 87 18.62 19.85 -34.42
CA ASN A 87 19.04 18.69 -35.15
C ASN A 87 20.57 18.64 -35.40
N ASN A 88 21.31 19.66 -34.97
CA ASN A 88 22.76 19.66 -35.09
C ASN A 88 23.36 18.70 -34.04
N PRO A 89 24.09 17.62 -34.45
CA PRO A 89 24.66 16.65 -33.52
C PRO A 89 25.78 17.23 -32.63
N ASP A 90 26.38 18.36 -33.03
CA ASP A 90 27.46 19.03 -32.29
C ASP A 90 26.90 20.08 -31.31
N LEU A 91 25.59 20.25 -31.21
CA LEU A 91 24.94 21.19 -30.29
C LEU A 91 24.83 20.59 -28.89
N GLU A 92 25.49 21.21 -27.92
CA GLU A 92 25.31 20.87 -26.49
C GLU A 92 24.10 21.60 -25.94
N LEU A 93 23.08 20.84 -25.48
CA LEU A 93 21.83 21.37 -24.97
C LEU A 93 21.79 21.29 -23.46
N HIS A 94 21.69 22.43 -22.75
CA HIS A 94 21.48 22.52 -21.31
C HIS A 94 20.08 23.05 -21.03
N ILE A 95 19.34 22.42 -20.11
CA ILE A 95 17.98 22.84 -19.75
C ILE A 95 17.85 23.06 -18.24
N TYR A 96 17.25 24.19 -17.87
CA TYR A 96 16.86 24.51 -16.49
C TYR A 96 15.38 24.84 -16.50
N ASP A 97 14.55 23.92 -15.95
CA ASP A 97 13.10 24.04 -16.03
C ASP A 97 12.43 23.41 -14.80
N HIS A 98 11.34 24.03 -14.37
CA HIS A 98 10.53 23.56 -13.24
C HIS A 98 9.26 22.84 -13.67
N HIS A 99 8.90 22.88 -14.94
CA HIS A 99 7.70 22.24 -15.48
C HIS A 99 7.78 20.71 -15.41
N PRO A 100 6.64 20.02 -15.18
CA PRO A 100 6.59 18.56 -15.19
C PRO A 100 6.89 17.99 -16.57
N ALA A 101 7.51 16.80 -16.61
CA ALA A 101 7.82 16.10 -17.84
C ALA A 101 6.57 15.84 -18.71
N ALA A 102 6.64 16.14 -20.01
CA ALA A 102 5.54 15.96 -20.95
C ALA A 102 6.02 15.25 -22.23
N ALA A 103 5.08 14.71 -23.02
CA ALA A 103 5.38 14.07 -24.30
C ALA A 103 6.03 15.08 -25.29
N GLY A 104 7.13 14.66 -25.93
CA GLY A 104 7.87 15.54 -26.86
C GLY A 104 8.88 16.48 -26.20
N GLN A 105 9.26 16.20 -24.96
CA GLN A 105 10.30 16.92 -24.23
C GLN A 105 11.68 16.72 -24.88
N LEU A 106 12.47 17.83 -24.87
CA LEU A 106 13.87 17.79 -25.28
C LEU A 106 14.74 17.04 -24.25
N ILE A 107 15.74 16.32 -24.73
CA ILE A 107 16.66 15.57 -23.89
C ILE A 107 17.92 16.43 -23.70
N PRO A 108 18.22 16.96 -22.49
CA PRO A 108 19.40 17.78 -22.27
C PRO A 108 20.68 16.94 -22.10
N ALA A 109 21.81 17.51 -22.56
CA ALA A 109 23.14 17.01 -22.22
C ALA A 109 23.61 17.52 -20.82
N GLY A 110 22.99 18.59 -20.32
CA GLY A 110 23.29 19.18 -19.02
C GLY A 110 22.16 20.08 -18.54
N GLY A 111 22.30 20.64 -17.34
CA GLY A 111 21.28 21.46 -16.70
C GLY A 111 20.60 20.75 -15.55
N GLU A 112 19.45 21.27 -15.09
CA GLU A 112 18.68 20.69 -13.98
C GLU A 112 17.18 20.92 -14.20
N ILE A 113 16.41 19.83 -14.26
CA ILE A 113 14.95 19.87 -14.35
C ILE A 113 14.38 19.24 -13.08
N ARG A 114 13.61 19.99 -12.30
CA ARG A 114 12.98 19.50 -11.08
C ARG A 114 11.75 20.32 -10.67
N PRO A 115 10.79 19.70 -9.98
CA PRO A 115 9.59 20.41 -9.56
C PRO A 115 9.89 21.39 -8.44
N CYS A 116 9.64 22.68 -8.70
CA CYS A 116 9.67 23.79 -7.74
C CYS A 116 8.76 24.91 -8.26
N GLY A 117 8.68 26.04 -7.55
CA GLY A 117 7.79 27.14 -7.91
C GLY A 117 8.23 27.95 -9.13
N SER A 118 9.53 28.00 -9.46
CA SER A 118 10.05 28.73 -10.61
C SER A 118 11.39 28.17 -11.10
N SER A 119 11.70 28.34 -12.37
CA SER A 119 13.00 27.98 -12.95
C SER A 119 14.14 28.86 -12.39
N THR A 120 13.84 30.11 -12.04
CA THR A 120 14.77 31.02 -11.34
C THR A 120 15.22 30.41 -10.01
N THR A 121 14.36 29.74 -9.24
CA THR A 121 14.70 29.07 -7.97
C THR A 121 15.80 28.02 -8.17
N ILE A 122 15.71 27.19 -9.21
CA ILE A 122 16.72 26.20 -9.55
C ILE A 122 18.08 26.85 -9.73
N LEU A 123 18.13 27.86 -10.59
CA LEU A 123 19.37 28.55 -10.92
C LEU A 123 19.96 29.33 -9.73
N VAL A 124 19.14 29.99 -8.92
CA VAL A 124 19.57 30.67 -7.68
C VAL A 124 20.17 29.67 -6.72
N SER A 125 19.62 28.49 -6.57
CA SER A 125 20.18 27.45 -5.72
C SER A 125 21.59 27.01 -6.18
N LEU A 126 21.81 26.97 -7.50
CA LEU A 126 23.12 26.71 -8.09
C LEU A 126 24.13 27.85 -7.88
N LEU A 127 23.66 29.11 -8.01
CA LEU A 127 24.53 30.29 -7.71
C LEU A 127 24.98 30.23 -6.25
N LYS A 128 24.08 30.00 -5.31
CA LYS A 128 24.39 29.87 -3.89
C LYS A 128 25.39 28.75 -3.61
N LYS A 129 25.16 27.55 -4.18
CA LYS A 129 26.07 26.38 -4.03
C LYS A 129 27.49 26.67 -4.57
N ARG A 130 27.61 27.46 -5.65
CA ARG A 130 28.88 27.81 -6.27
C ARG A 130 29.52 29.05 -5.68
N GLY A 131 28.87 29.72 -4.74
CA GLY A 131 29.38 30.95 -4.10
C GLY A 131 29.52 32.14 -5.06
N LEU A 132 28.67 32.20 -6.12
CA LEU A 132 28.71 33.27 -7.11
C LEU A 132 28.02 34.51 -6.58
N ALA A 133 28.70 35.66 -6.66
CA ALA A 133 28.17 36.94 -6.18
C ALA A 133 27.07 37.45 -7.09
N VAL A 134 25.99 37.96 -6.48
CA VAL A 134 24.82 38.55 -7.13
C VAL A 134 24.72 40.02 -6.65
N THR A 135 24.52 40.95 -7.56
CA THR A 135 24.26 42.34 -7.21
C THR A 135 22.82 42.53 -6.76
N GLY A 136 22.50 43.55 -5.97
CA GLY A 136 21.15 43.85 -5.52
C GLY A 136 20.14 44.04 -6.67
N LEU A 137 20.60 44.54 -7.81
CA LEU A 137 19.79 44.65 -9.03
C LEU A 137 19.45 43.28 -9.61
N GLU A 138 20.46 42.44 -9.82
CA GLU A 138 20.25 41.06 -10.30
C GLU A 138 19.37 40.25 -9.35
N ALA A 139 19.57 40.41 -8.03
CA ALA A 139 18.74 39.80 -7.01
C ALA A 139 17.28 40.24 -7.12
N THR A 140 17.00 41.52 -7.35
CA THR A 140 15.66 42.05 -7.52
C THR A 140 14.97 41.45 -8.75
N LEU A 141 15.71 41.33 -9.87
CA LEU A 141 15.18 40.77 -11.11
C LEU A 141 14.90 39.24 -10.97
N MET A 142 15.77 38.49 -10.30
CA MET A 142 15.53 37.11 -9.99
C MET A 142 14.36 36.92 -9.02
N MET A 143 14.18 37.84 -8.05
CA MET A 143 13.02 37.83 -7.16
C MET A 143 11.71 38.06 -7.93
N LEU A 144 11.69 38.95 -8.92
CA LEU A 144 10.52 39.17 -9.78
C LEU A 144 10.05 37.84 -10.40
N GLY A 145 10.97 37.06 -10.96
CA GLY A 145 10.63 35.73 -11.52
C GLY A 145 10.04 34.79 -10.49
N ILE A 146 10.69 34.66 -9.31
CA ILE A 146 10.18 33.77 -8.24
C ILE A 146 8.79 34.21 -7.78
N TYR A 147 8.59 35.53 -7.57
CA TYR A 147 7.32 36.04 -7.04
C TYR A 147 6.18 35.95 -8.05
N GLU A 148 6.44 36.13 -9.35
CA GLU A 148 5.42 36.00 -10.41
C GLU A 148 4.92 34.57 -10.47
N ASP A 149 5.79 33.59 -10.65
CA ASP A 149 5.43 32.18 -10.86
C ASP A 149 4.88 31.48 -9.61
N THR A 150 5.25 32.00 -8.43
CA THR A 150 4.74 31.52 -7.16
C THR A 150 3.54 32.29 -6.64
N GLY A 151 3.04 33.28 -7.39
CA GLY A 151 1.98 34.17 -6.94
C GLY A 151 2.33 34.81 -5.59
N SER A 152 3.48 35.44 -5.51
CA SER A 152 4.03 36.02 -4.27
C SER A 152 4.21 34.97 -3.15
N LEU A 153 4.68 33.77 -3.50
CA LEU A 153 4.95 32.65 -2.62
C LEU A 153 3.66 32.02 -2.00
N THR A 154 2.50 32.21 -2.65
CA THR A 154 1.19 31.74 -2.15
C THR A 154 0.54 30.64 -2.99
N PHE A 155 1.05 30.33 -4.18
CA PHE A 155 0.48 29.29 -5.02
C PHE A 155 0.79 27.87 -4.50
N PRO A 156 -0.07 26.88 -4.78
CA PRO A 156 0.16 25.50 -4.38
C PRO A 156 1.44 24.87 -4.97
N SER A 157 1.95 25.41 -6.08
CA SER A 157 3.22 25.02 -6.70
C SER A 157 4.45 25.49 -5.94
N THR A 158 4.30 26.43 -4.99
CA THR A 158 5.40 26.99 -4.22
C THR A 158 6.04 25.92 -3.33
N SER A 159 7.34 25.80 -3.42
CA SER A 159 8.15 24.86 -2.64
C SER A 159 8.94 25.58 -1.54
N VAL A 160 9.47 24.80 -0.59
CA VAL A 160 10.37 25.33 0.46
C VAL A 160 11.62 25.97 -0.14
N GLU A 161 12.04 25.48 -1.31
CA GLU A 161 13.23 26.01 -2.01
C GLU A 161 13.01 27.40 -2.57
N ASP A 162 11.77 27.75 -2.97
CA ASP A 162 11.44 29.10 -3.43
C ASP A 162 11.56 30.12 -2.30
N TYR A 163 11.15 29.75 -1.09
CA TYR A 163 11.36 30.57 0.11
C TYR A 163 12.85 30.76 0.42
N TYR A 164 13.66 29.68 0.32
CA TYR A 164 15.09 29.81 0.54
C TYR A 164 15.80 30.62 -0.53
N ALA A 165 15.40 30.52 -1.79
CA ALA A 165 15.93 31.33 -2.88
C ALA A 165 15.57 32.79 -2.71
N ALA A 166 14.30 33.11 -2.41
CA ALA A 166 13.84 34.47 -2.16
C ALA A 166 14.55 35.11 -0.95
N ALA A 167 14.69 34.38 0.16
CA ALA A 167 15.40 34.84 1.34
C ALA A 167 16.87 35.17 1.03
N TRP A 168 17.56 34.26 0.32
CA TRP A 168 18.94 34.47 -0.06
C TRP A 168 19.12 35.67 -1.00
N LEU A 169 18.23 35.85 -1.98
CA LEU A 169 18.24 37.03 -2.88
C LEU A 169 18.00 38.32 -2.10
N LEU A 170 17.13 38.30 -1.10
CA LEU A 170 16.91 39.43 -0.22
C LEU A 170 18.18 39.78 0.57
N GLU A 171 18.94 38.77 1.08
CA GLU A 171 20.25 38.93 1.71
C GLU A 171 21.29 39.55 0.74
N GLN A 172 21.19 39.27 -0.58
CA GLN A 172 22.03 39.86 -1.62
C GLN A 172 21.61 41.29 -2.00
N GLY A 173 20.64 41.88 -1.31
CA GLY A 173 20.17 43.25 -1.52
C GLY A 173 19.05 43.41 -2.51
N GLY A 174 18.28 42.35 -2.75
CA GLY A 174 17.02 42.38 -3.53
C GLY A 174 16.01 43.39 -2.94
N ASN A 175 15.32 44.14 -3.78
CA ASN A 175 14.37 45.19 -3.38
C ASN A 175 12.93 44.72 -3.50
N LEU A 176 12.29 44.43 -2.37
CA LEU A 176 10.87 43.97 -2.33
C LEU A 176 9.86 45.06 -2.79
N ASN A 177 10.16 46.35 -2.61
CA ASN A 177 9.27 47.41 -3.07
C ASN A 177 9.19 47.39 -4.61
N THR A 178 10.34 47.29 -5.28
CA THR A 178 10.40 47.11 -6.73
C THR A 178 9.65 45.84 -7.18
N VAL A 179 9.80 44.73 -6.45
CA VAL A 179 9.08 43.50 -6.75
C VAL A 179 7.58 43.70 -6.61
N ALA A 180 7.11 44.33 -5.54
CA ALA A 180 5.69 44.61 -5.32
C ALA A 180 5.08 45.51 -6.41
N ASP A 181 5.82 46.54 -6.86
CA ASP A 181 5.33 47.46 -7.91
C ASP A 181 5.08 46.77 -9.26
N PHE A 182 5.77 45.66 -9.55
CA PHE A 182 5.62 44.95 -10.82
C PHE A 182 4.79 43.67 -10.74
N VAL A 183 4.70 43.07 -9.58
CA VAL A 183 3.88 41.85 -9.33
C VAL A 183 2.41 42.24 -9.07
N THR A 184 2.14 43.42 -8.48
CA THR A 184 0.80 43.91 -8.26
C THR A 184 0.21 44.42 -9.60
N GLN A 185 -0.66 43.65 -10.22
CA GLN A 185 -1.37 44.06 -11.44
C GLN A 185 -2.45 45.10 -11.12
N GLU A 186 -2.30 46.32 -11.59
CA GLU A 186 -3.38 47.30 -11.62
C GLU A 186 -4.30 47.01 -12.81
N LEU A 187 -5.61 47.01 -12.55
CA LEU A 187 -6.60 46.84 -13.61
C LEU A 187 -6.59 48.05 -14.57
N THR A 188 -6.61 47.79 -15.88
CA THR A 188 -6.84 48.84 -16.86
C THR A 188 -8.30 49.32 -16.84
N SER A 189 -8.57 50.49 -17.39
CA SER A 189 -9.95 51.02 -17.45
C SER A 189 -10.90 50.06 -18.18
N GLU A 190 -10.40 49.38 -19.23
CA GLU A 190 -11.17 48.39 -19.98
C GLU A 190 -11.43 47.14 -19.14
N GLN A 191 -10.45 46.68 -18.35
CA GLN A 191 -10.63 45.56 -17.46
C GLN A 191 -11.62 45.85 -16.31
N VAL A 192 -11.61 47.08 -15.78
CA VAL A 192 -12.59 47.56 -14.80
C VAL A 192 -14.00 47.57 -15.40
N ALA A 193 -14.16 48.08 -16.63
CA ALA A 193 -15.45 48.06 -17.32
C ALA A 193 -15.95 46.62 -17.54
N LEU A 194 -15.07 45.73 -18.04
CA LEU A 194 -15.40 44.32 -18.26
C LEU A 194 -15.78 43.62 -16.95
N LEU A 195 -15.03 43.82 -15.86
CA LEU A 195 -15.33 43.26 -14.55
C LEU A 195 -16.73 43.70 -14.07
N ASN A 196 -17.08 44.99 -14.24
CA ASN A 196 -18.38 45.51 -13.86
C ASN A 196 -19.52 44.85 -14.66
N ASP A 197 -19.34 44.64 -15.97
CA ASP A 197 -20.34 43.96 -16.80
C ASP A 197 -20.46 42.45 -16.45
N LEU A 198 -19.35 41.79 -16.15
CA LEU A 198 -19.35 40.42 -15.67
C LEU A 198 -20.07 40.28 -14.31
N LEU A 199 -19.84 41.21 -13.38
CA LEU A 199 -20.55 41.25 -12.09
C LEU A 199 -22.07 41.44 -12.24
N LYS A 200 -22.50 42.31 -13.17
CA LYS A 200 -23.94 42.51 -13.47
C LYS A 200 -24.61 41.27 -14.06
N SER A 201 -23.88 40.47 -14.88
CA SER A 201 -24.41 39.28 -15.53
C SER A 201 -24.28 38.02 -14.71
N LEU A 202 -23.61 38.11 -13.55
CA LEU A 202 -23.35 36.96 -12.69
C LEU A 202 -24.63 36.26 -12.26
N LYS A 203 -24.75 34.99 -12.60
CA LYS A 203 -25.89 34.14 -12.26
C LYS A 203 -25.39 32.86 -11.62
N THR A 204 -25.85 32.58 -10.40
CA THR A 204 -25.56 31.34 -9.70
C THR A 204 -26.72 30.37 -9.84
N THR A 205 -26.40 29.13 -10.22
CA THR A 205 -27.35 28.02 -10.37
C THR A 205 -26.91 26.85 -9.52
N VAL A 206 -27.86 26.14 -8.91
CA VAL A 206 -27.56 24.91 -8.14
C VAL A 206 -27.70 23.70 -9.09
N LEU A 207 -26.60 22.98 -9.28
CA LEU A 207 -26.53 21.75 -10.07
C LEU A 207 -26.07 20.60 -9.17
N ASN A 208 -26.86 19.54 -9.04
CA ASN A 208 -26.57 18.39 -8.18
C ASN A 208 -26.20 18.77 -6.74
N GLY A 209 -26.82 19.83 -6.19
CA GLY A 209 -26.51 20.36 -4.86
C GLY A 209 -25.32 21.33 -4.78
N VAL A 210 -24.60 21.53 -5.87
CA VAL A 210 -23.40 22.39 -5.98
C VAL A 210 -23.77 23.74 -6.61
N GLN A 211 -23.27 24.83 -6.02
CA GLN A 211 -23.43 26.17 -6.58
C GLN A 211 -22.39 26.41 -7.69
N VAL A 212 -22.86 26.68 -8.88
CA VAL A 212 -22.04 27.05 -10.05
C VAL A 212 -22.45 28.41 -10.55
N SER A 213 -21.49 29.31 -10.65
CA SER A 213 -21.71 30.69 -11.09
C SER A 213 -21.20 30.89 -12.50
N ILE A 214 -22.01 31.53 -13.33
CA ILE A 214 -21.69 31.87 -14.71
C ILE A 214 -21.87 33.38 -14.89
N ALA A 215 -20.87 34.04 -15.49
CA ALA A 215 -20.96 35.44 -15.89
C ALA A 215 -20.55 35.56 -17.35
N HIS A 216 -21.14 36.52 -18.05
CA HIS A 216 -20.85 36.75 -19.47
C HIS A 216 -20.80 38.24 -19.81
N ALA A 217 -19.99 38.55 -20.82
CA ALA A 217 -19.93 39.91 -21.39
C ALA A 217 -19.57 39.84 -22.88
N GLU A 218 -19.88 40.92 -23.62
CA GLU A 218 -19.45 41.08 -24.99
C GLU A 218 -18.71 42.40 -25.13
N VAL A 219 -17.55 42.37 -25.78
CA VAL A 219 -16.72 43.54 -26.09
C VAL A 219 -16.22 43.49 -27.53
N GLU A 220 -16.08 44.64 -28.17
CA GLU A 220 -15.70 44.73 -29.60
C GLU A 220 -14.19 44.46 -29.82
N TYR A 221 -13.39 44.66 -28.80
CA TYR A 221 -11.93 44.51 -28.85
C TYR A 221 -11.38 43.50 -27.89
N TYR A 222 -10.16 43.09 -28.11
CA TYR A 222 -9.51 42.11 -27.26
C TYR A 222 -9.03 42.73 -25.92
N ILE A 223 -9.48 42.18 -24.81
CA ILE A 223 -9.01 42.53 -23.46
C ILE A 223 -8.21 41.34 -22.92
N GLY A 224 -6.94 41.55 -22.58
CA GLY A 224 -6.07 40.52 -22.02
C GLY A 224 -6.38 40.22 -20.56
N ASP A 225 -5.75 39.14 -20.04
CA ASP A 225 -5.77 38.73 -18.62
C ASP A 225 -7.13 38.46 -17.99
N ILE A 226 -8.08 37.91 -18.77
CA ILE A 226 -9.40 37.48 -18.23
C ILE A 226 -9.23 36.47 -17.11
N ALA A 227 -8.13 35.69 -17.13
CA ALA A 227 -7.82 34.72 -16.09
C ALA A 227 -7.61 35.40 -14.73
N PHE A 228 -7.04 36.57 -14.69
CA PHE A 228 -6.89 37.39 -13.49
C PHE A 228 -8.24 37.94 -13.01
N LEU A 229 -9.08 38.41 -13.92
CA LEU A 229 -10.46 38.84 -13.61
C LEU A 229 -11.29 37.71 -13.02
N ALA A 230 -11.16 36.49 -13.57
CA ALA A 230 -11.83 35.29 -13.04
C ALA A 230 -11.38 34.97 -11.62
N HIS A 231 -10.08 35.07 -11.32
CA HIS A 231 -9.55 34.86 -9.98
C HIS A 231 -10.07 35.88 -8.99
N MET A 232 -9.94 37.17 -9.37
CA MET A 232 -10.42 38.29 -8.54
C MET A 232 -11.93 38.21 -8.27
N MET A 233 -12.75 37.99 -9.29
CA MET A 233 -14.20 37.87 -9.13
C MET A 233 -14.63 36.70 -8.26
N ARG A 234 -13.98 35.52 -8.43
CA ARG A 234 -14.20 34.37 -7.59
C ARG A 234 -13.93 34.70 -6.11
N ASP A 235 -12.84 35.41 -5.82
CA ASP A 235 -12.41 35.71 -4.45
C ASP A 235 -13.26 36.82 -3.83
N MET A 236 -13.62 37.85 -4.58
CA MET A 236 -14.51 38.95 -4.13
C MET A 236 -15.90 38.46 -3.74
N GLU A 237 -16.48 37.59 -4.56
CA GLU A 237 -17.84 37.06 -4.35
C GLU A 237 -17.84 35.73 -3.59
N SER A 238 -16.66 35.23 -3.15
CA SER A 238 -16.50 33.96 -2.42
C SER A 238 -17.13 32.77 -3.14
N LEU A 239 -17.00 32.66 -4.46
CA LEU A 239 -17.63 31.67 -5.30
C LEU A 239 -16.87 30.32 -5.24
N ASP A 240 -17.62 29.22 -5.19
CA ASP A 240 -17.05 27.87 -5.22
C ASP A 240 -16.57 27.45 -6.62
N ALA A 241 -17.40 27.74 -7.64
CA ALA A 241 -17.06 27.51 -9.04
C ALA A 241 -17.58 28.67 -9.89
N LEU A 242 -16.71 29.19 -10.76
CA LEU A 242 -17.00 30.33 -11.63
C LEU A 242 -16.60 30.04 -13.09
N PHE A 243 -17.49 30.33 -14.02
CA PHE A 243 -17.26 30.32 -15.46
C PHE A 243 -17.50 31.73 -16.03
N LEU A 244 -16.48 32.30 -16.63
CA LEU A 244 -16.58 33.55 -17.38
C LEU A 244 -16.67 33.25 -18.88
N VAL A 245 -17.65 33.76 -19.55
CA VAL A 245 -17.84 33.64 -21.01
C VAL A 245 -17.78 35.02 -21.61
N VAL A 246 -16.69 35.33 -22.29
CA VAL A 246 -16.48 36.69 -22.85
C VAL A 246 -16.34 36.63 -24.36
N GLY A 247 -17.30 37.23 -25.06
CA GLY A 247 -17.20 37.48 -26.50
C GLY A 247 -16.28 38.65 -26.80
N MET A 248 -15.27 38.45 -27.66
CA MET A 248 -14.33 39.49 -28.07
C MET A 248 -14.15 39.43 -29.59
N GLY A 249 -14.75 40.38 -30.30
CA GLY A 249 -14.77 40.38 -31.76
C GLY A 249 -15.42 39.09 -32.32
N ASN A 250 -14.64 38.25 -33.00
CA ASN A 250 -15.12 37.02 -33.63
C ASN A 250 -14.80 35.75 -32.83
N ARG A 251 -14.47 35.87 -31.56
CA ARG A 251 -14.10 34.74 -30.68
C ARG A 251 -14.77 34.83 -29.33
N VAL A 252 -15.04 33.66 -28.74
CA VAL A 252 -15.53 33.56 -27.37
C VAL A 252 -14.43 32.95 -26.51
N TYR A 253 -14.08 33.64 -25.46
CA TYR A 253 -13.12 33.18 -24.47
C TYR A 253 -13.87 32.68 -23.24
N VAL A 254 -13.60 31.47 -22.83
CA VAL A 254 -14.15 30.88 -21.61
C VAL A 254 -13.02 30.66 -20.63
N VAL A 255 -13.15 31.24 -19.45
CA VAL A 255 -12.19 31.03 -18.32
C VAL A 255 -12.96 30.53 -17.13
N ALA A 256 -12.47 29.46 -16.51
CA ALA A 256 -13.14 28.86 -15.38
C ALA A 256 -12.20 28.65 -14.20
N ARG A 257 -12.76 28.76 -12.99
CA ARG A 257 -12.09 28.57 -11.69
C ARG A 257 -12.98 27.74 -10.78
N SER A 258 -12.42 26.77 -10.05
CA SER A 258 -13.13 25.99 -9.04
C SER A 258 -12.28 25.82 -7.79
N ARG A 259 -12.91 25.89 -6.60
CA ARG A 259 -12.32 25.55 -5.29
C ARG A 259 -12.76 24.18 -4.80
N ILE A 260 -13.73 23.57 -5.50
CA ILE A 260 -14.40 22.36 -5.05
C ILE A 260 -14.16 21.20 -6.03
N PRO A 261 -13.96 19.97 -5.53
CA PRO A 261 -13.69 18.82 -6.38
C PRO A 261 -14.89 18.35 -7.20
N GLU A 262 -16.10 18.75 -6.81
CA GLU A 262 -17.34 18.43 -7.52
C GLU A 262 -17.39 19.05 -8.93
N VAL A 263 -16.63 20.13 -9.17
CA VAL A 263 -16.58 20.84 -10.46
C VAL A 263 -15.17 20.80 -11.03
N ASP A 264 -14.87 19.82 -11.89
CA ASP A 264 -13.63 19.75 -12.67
C ASP A 264 -13.74 20.70 -13.90
N VAL A 265 -13.28 21.95 -13.75
CA VAL A 265 -13.32 22.94 -14.83
C VAL A 265 -12.46 22.54 -16.04
N GLY A 266 -11.37 21.78 -15.83
CA GLY A 266 -10.56 21.25 -16.92
C GLY A 266 -11.32 20.22 -17.75
N GLY A 267 -12.09 19.33 -17.08
CA GLY A 267 -12.98 18.37 -17.71
C GLY A 267 -14.08 19.02 -18.53
N VAL A 268 -14.70 20.05 -17.96
CA VAL A 268 -15.76 20.83 -18.64
C VAL A 268 -15.21 21.54 -19.88
N LEU A 269 -14.07 22.24 -19.77
CA LEU A 269 -13.58 23.07 -20.91
C LEU A 269 -12.89 22.25 -22.00
N ARG A 270 -12.52 20.99 -21.76
CA ARG A 270 -12.12 20.07 -22.83
C ARG A 270 -13.23 19.80 -23.84
N GLU A 271 -14.50 19.85 -23.46
CA GLU A 271 -15.65 19.73 -24.38
C GLU A 271 -15.77 20.91 -25.35
N PHE A 272 -15.07 22.01 -25.07
CA PHE A 272 -14.98 23.20 -25.89
C PHE A 272 -13.62 23.33 -26.61
N GLY A 273 -12.82 22.28 -26.66
CA GLY A 273 -11.48 22.32 -27.28
C GLY A 273 -10.45 23.09 -26.47
N GLY A 274 -10.76 23.39 -25.20
CA GLY A 274 -9.86 24.03 -24.24
C GLY A 274 -9.06 23.05 -23.43
N GLY A 275 -8.42 23.54 -22.37
CA GLY A 275 -7.64 22.73 -21.45
C GLY A 275 -7.33 23.46 -20.15
N GLY A 276 -6.66 22.73 -19.26
CA GLY A 276 -6.28 23.22 -17.94
C GLY A 276 -6.39 22.13 -16.88
N HIS A 277 -6.33 22.56 -15.63
CA HIS A 277 -6.47 21.71 -14.44
C HIS A 277 -7.92 21.73 -13.94
N ALA A 278 -8.25 20.82 -13.01
CA ALA A 278 -9.60 20.79 -12.44
C ALA A 278 -9.97 22.08 -11.68
N THR A 279 -8.98 22.83 -11.18
CA THR A 279 -9.18 24.11 -10.47
C THR A 279 -9.14 25.34 -11.35
N ALA A 280 -8.52 25.28 -12.52
CA ALA A 280 -8.33 26.41 -13.44
C ALA A 280 -8.19 25.95 -14.88
N ALA A 281 -9.03 26.45 -15.76
CA ALA A 281 -9.02 26.06 -17.16
C ALA A 281 -9.47 27.23 -18.07
N SER A 282 -9.13 27.15 -19.36
CA SER A 282 -9.58 28.11 -20.38
C SER A 282 -9.84 27.43 -21.71
N ALA A 283 -10.68 28.06 -22.50
CA ALA A 283 -10.96 27.68 -23.88
C ALA A 283 -11.14 28.94 -24.78
N THR A 284 -10.73 28.83 -26.04
CA THR A 284 -10.95 29.87 -27.05
C THR A 284 -11.77 29.26 -28.19
N ILE A 285 -12.96 29.76 -28.39
CA ILE A 285 -13.97 29.22 -29.32
C ILE A 285 -14.13 30.17 -30.51
N ARG A 286 -14.12 29.63 -31.72
CA ARG A 286 -14.20 30.45 -32.96
C ARG A 286 -15.51 30.27 -33.73
N GLU A 287 -16.21 29.16 -33.53
CA GLU A 287 -17.34 28.77 -34.36
C GLU A 287 -18.72 28.98 -33.70
N LEU A 288 -18.75 29.41 -32.43
CA LEU A 288 -19.96 29.59 -31.65
C LEU A 288 -20.07 31.03 -31.16
N THR A 289 -21.31 31.53 -31.09
CA THR A 289 -21.61 32.80 -30.42
C THR A 289 -21.61 32.67 -28.91
N THR A 290 -21.54 33.78 -28.19
CA THR A 290 -21.59 33.78 -26.69
C THR A 290 -22.83 33.06 -26.17
N ILE A 291 -24.00 33.26 -26.80
CA ILE A 291 -25.27 32.62 -26.42
C ILE A 291 -25.18 31.09 -26.60
N GLN A 292 -24.70 30.62 -27.76
CA GLN A 292 -24.54 29.19 -28.02
C GLN A 292 -23.55 28.52 -27.07
N VAL A 293 -22.46 29.24 -26.69
CA VAL A 293 -21.49 28.74 -25.69
C VAL A 293 -22.15 28.64 -24.32
N LEU A 294 -22.98 29.59 -23.91
CA LEU A 294 -23.72 29.58 -22.65
C LEU A 294 -24.68 28.37 -22.57
N GLU A 295 -25.51 28.17 -23.62
CA GLU A 295 -26.45 27.05 -23.68
C GLU A 295 -25.74 25.69 -23.63
N ARG A 296 -24.63 25.55 -24.38
CA ARG A 296 -23.83 24.32 -24.37
C ARG A 296 -23.15 24.13 -23.02
N LEU A 297 -22.66 25.22 -22.41
CA LEU A 297 -22.01 25.18 -21.09
C LEU A 297 -22.99 24.69 -20.01
N GLU A 298 -24.22 25.22 -20.00
CA GLU A 298 -25.25 24.74 -19.06
C GLU A 298 -25.54 23.25 -19.23
N THR A 299 -25.59 22.73 -20.45
CA THR A 299 -25.81 21.31 -20.74
C THR A 299 -24.63 20.46 -20.23
N VAL A 300 -23.39 20.85 -20.56
CA VAL A 300 -22.18 20.13 -20.12
C VAL A 300 -22.05 20.16 -18.60
N LEU A 301 -22.39 21.28 -17.94
CA LEU A 301 -22.36 21.37 -16.50
C LEU A 301 -23.34 20.42 -15.83
N ARG A 302 -24.55 20.24 -16.35
CA ARG A 302 -25.54 19.28 -15.84
C ARG A 302 -25.03 17.84 -15.88
N GLU A 303 -24.21 17.50 -16.88
CA GLU A 303 -23.64 16.15 -17.07
C GLU A 303 -22.34 15.92 -16.27
N ARG A 304 -21.56 16.99 -16.05
CA ARG A 304 -20.20 16.90 -15.53
C ARG A 304 -20.03 17.33 -14.07
N VAL A 305 -21.00 18.04 -13.48
CA VAL A 305 -20.96 18.41 -12.08
C VAL A 305 -21.32 17.19 -11.23
N ASN A 306 -20.37 16.75 -10.41
CA ASN A 306 -20.59 15.64 -9.50
C ASN A 306 -21.57 16.02 -8.39
N PRO A 307 -22.35 15.07 -7.84
CA PRO A 307 -23.21 15.34 -6.70
C PRO A 307 -22.42 15.86 -5.51
N GLN A 308 -23.00 16.80 -4.79
CA GLN A 308 -22.42 17.31 -3.56
C GLN A 308 -22.30 16.16 -2.56
N ARG A 309 -21.09 15.99 -1.98
CA ARG A 309 -20.88 14.98 -0.96
C ARG A 309 -21.65 15.31 0.31
N VAL A 310 -22.26 14.29 0.89
CA VAL A 310 -23.09 14.39 2.09
C VAL A 310 -22.53 13.58 3.26
N ALA A 311 -23.08 13.76 4.44
CA ALA A 311 -22.63 13.06 5.65
C ALA A 311 -22.60 11.54 5.49
N ALA A 312 -23.56 10.96 4.78
CA ALA A 312 -23.63 9.52 4.50
C ALA A 312 -22.37 8.96 3.83
N ASP A 313 -21.68 9.77 3.00
CA ASP A 313 -20.48 9.34 2.26
C ASP A 313 -19.25 9.15 3.13
N ILE A 314 -19.22 9.79 4.31
CA ILE A 314 -18.03 9.82 5.19
C ILE A 314 -18.32 9.41 6.64
N MET A 315 -19.59 9.27 7.05
CA MET A 315 -19.94 8.92 8.41
C MET A 315 -19.44 7.53 8.79
N SER A 316 -19.08 7.37 10.06
CA SER A 316 -18.77 6.08 10.66
C SER A 316 -20.04 5.47 11.27
N ALA A 317 -20.39 4.26 10.81
CA ALA A 317 -21.51 3.46 11.30
C ALA A 317 -21.05 1.98 11.44
N PRO A 318 -21.66 1.17 12.34
CA PRO A 318 -22.58 1.54 13.38
C PRO A 318 -21.91 2.35 14.50
N VAL A 319 -22.70 3.21 15.17
CA VAL A 319 -22.19 4.11 16.22
C VAL A 319 -22.04 3.35 17.53
N LYS A 320 -20.86 3.42 18.15
CA LYS A 320 -20.67 2.94 19.53
C LYS A 320 -21.10 4.01 20.51
N THR A 321 -21.97 3.64 21.44
CA THR A 321 -22.62 4.56 22.41
C THR A 321 -22.36 4.11 23.82
N VAL A 322 -22.61 5.00 24.80
CA VAL A 322 -22.62 4.66 26.21
C VAL A 322 -24.01 4.97 26.80
N ALA A 323 -24.46 4.20 27.78
CA ALA A 323 -25.69 4.48 28.49
C ALA A 323 -25.53 5.68 29.41
N ALA A 324 -26.62 6.39 29.69
CA ALA A 324 -26.63 7.62 30.50
C ALA A 324 -26.15 7.39 31.96
N ASP A 325 -26.39 6.21 32.48
CA ASP A 325 -26.03 5.77 33.85
C ASP A 325 -24.61 5.19 33.96
N THR A 326 -23.91 5.02 32.82
CA THR A 326 -22.51 4.51 32.78
C THR A 326 -21.60 5.42 33.61
N THR A 327 -20.77 4.85 34.46
CA THR A 327 -19.78 5.60 35.25
C THR A 327 -18.61 6.12 34.38
N ILE A 328 -17.94 7.16 34.85
CA ILE A 328 -16.75 7.73 34.19
C ILE A 328 -15.64 6.67 34.03
N ALA A 329 -15.47 5.76 35.01
CA ALA A 329 -14.48 4.69 34.94
C ALA A 329 -14.82 3.67 33.84
N GLU A 330 -16.07 3.23 33.75
CA GLU A 330 -16.55 2.35 32.68
C GLU A 330 -16.47 3.02 31.30
N ALA A 331 -16.81 4.32 31.22
CA ALA A 331 -16.70 5.08 29.98
C ALA A 331 -15.25 5.17 29.48
N ARG A 332 -14.24 5.28 30.38
CA ARG A 332 -12.82 5.18 30.03
C ARG A 332 -12.52 3.84 29.36
N ASP A 333 -12.99 2.75 29.95
CA ASP A 333 -12.73 1.40 29.45
C ASP A 333 -13.39 1.20 28.08
N LEU A 334 -14.60 1.70 27.88
CA LEU A 334 -15.29 1.68 26.58
C LEU A 334 -14.58 2.54 25.53
N LEU A 335 -14.17 3.78 25.87
CA LEU A 335 -13.41 4.65 24.95
C LEU A 335 -12.07 4.02 24.55
N THR A 336 -11.45 3.29 25.49
CA THR A 336 -10.19 2.58 25.24
C THR A 336 -10.44 1.32 24.41
N ARG A 337 -11.44 0.53 24.76
CA ARG A 337 -11.87 -0.68 24.07
C ARG A 337 -12.17 -0.42 22.60
N TYR A 338 -12.95 0.62 22.31
CA TYR A 338 -13.32 0.96 20.94
C TYR A 338 -12.31 1.87 20.24
N ASN A 339 -11.23 2.26 20.93
CA ASN A 339 -10.20 3.17 20.41
C ASN A 339 -10.77 4.46 19.80
N VAL A 340 -11.76 5.04 20.47
CA VAL A 340 -12.43 6.29 20.07
C VAL A 340 -12.16 7.41 21.06
N ASN A 341 -12.23 8.65 20.59
CA ASN A 341 -11.98 9.84 21.40
C ASN A 341 -13.24 10.47 21.98
N ALA A 342 -14.39 10.06 21.49
CA ALA A 342 -15.70 10.52 22.00
C ALA A 342 -16.77 9.49 21.66
N MET A 343 -17.82 9.42 22.50
CA MET A 343 -18.97 8.56 22.28
C MET A 343 -20.27 9.34 22.62
N PRO A 344 -21.37 9.08 21.86
CA PRO A 344 -22.70 9.56 22.23
C PRO A 344 -23.17 8.91 23.53
N VAL A 345 -23.84 9.67 24.35
CA VAL A 345 -24.51 9.22 25.59
C VAL A 345 -25.99 9.06 25.29
N MET A 346 -26.53 7.86 25.56
CA MET A 346 -27.89 7.49 25.26
C MET A 346 -28.73 7.31 26.53
N ALA A 347 -29.92 7.93 26.58
CA ALA A 347 -30.96 7.62 27.54
C ALA A 347 -32.07 6.84 26.81
N GLY A 348 -32.06 5.53 26.92
CA GLY A 348 -32.89 4.67 26.09
C GLY A 348 -32.49 4.81 24.59
N LEU A 349 -33.44 5.21 23.75
CA LEU A 349 -33.22 5.45 22.32
C LEU A 349 -32.84 6.92 22.01
N GLN A 350 -32.84 7.79 22.97
CA GLN A 350 -32.55 9.21 22.78
C GLN A 350 -31.11 9.54 23.13
N MET A 351 -30.40 10.17 22.20
CA MET A 351 -29.10 10.76 22.50
C MET A 351 -29.25 12.03 23.35
N VAL A 352 -28.59 12.05 24.52
CA VAL A 352 -28.66 13.16 25.50
C VAL A 352 -27.38 13.97 25.59
N GLY A 353 -26.26 13.45 25.08
CA GLY A 353 -24.99 14.17 25.13
C GLY A 353 -23.83 13.43 24.44
N ILE A 354 -22.65 13.98 24.63
CA ILE A 354 -21.38 13.44 24.13
C ILE A 354 -20.36 13.41 25.26
N ILE A 355 -19.75 12.24 25.51
CA ILE A 355 -18.65 12.12 26.45
C ILE A 355 -17.34 11.95 25.68
N SER A 356 -16.30 12.71 26.03
CA SER A 356 -15.00 12.65 25.36
C SER A 356 -13.91 12.11 26.28
N ARG A 357 -12.90 11.45 25.70
CA ARG A 357 -11.71 10.93 26.40
C ARG A 357 -11.09 11.99 27.30
N ARG A 358 -10.93 13.22 26.83
CA ARG A 358 -10.36 14.33 27.60
C ARG A 358 -11.15 14.65 28.85
N ILE A 359 -12.50 14.61 28.81
CA ILE A 359 -13.33 14.82 29.94
C ILE A 359 -13.20 13.67 30.94
N VAL A 360 -13.28 12.45 30.45
CA VAL A 360 -13.14 11.22 31.24
C VAL A 360 -11.79 11.18 31.97
N GLU A 361 -10.68 11.43 31.29
CA GLU A 361 -9.34 11.46 31.90
C GLU A 361 -9.22 12.55 32.97
N LYS A 362 -9.77 13.73 32.70
CA LYS A 362 -9.81 14.84 33.68
C LYS A 362 -10.67 14.52 34.89
N ALA A 363 -11.82 13.90 34.67
CA ALA A 363 -12.71 13.49 35.77
C ALA A 363 -12.05 12.40 36.65
N LEU A 364 -11.38 11.41 36.04
CA LEU A 364 -10.63 10.39 36.78
C LEU A 364 -9.47 10.98 37.58
N TYR A 365 -8.76 11.95 37.01
CA TYR A 365 -7.70 12.67 37.76
C TYR A 365 -8.22 13.37 39.03
N HIS A 366 -9.48 13.84 38.98
CA HIS A 366 -10.14 14.44 40.15
C HIS A 366 -10.87 13.41 41.04
N GLY A 367 -10.68 12.10 40.83
CA GLY A 367 -11.27 11.05 41.66
C GLY A 367 -12.77 10.79 41.41
N LEU A 368 -13.33 11.27 40.30
CA LEU A 368 -14.76 11.19 39.95
C LEU A 368 -15.11 9.92 39.16
N GLY A 369 -14.38 8.82 39.33
CA GLY A 369 -14.55 7.60 38.57
C GLY A 369 -15.91 6.92 38.69
N GLN A 370 -16.59 7.06 39.82
CA GLN A 370 -17.88 6.41 40.10
C GLN A 370 -19.11 7.30 39.76
N VAL A 371 -18.87 8.52 39.27
CA VAL A 371 -19.93 9.45 38.89
C VAL A 371 -20.46 9.10 37.49
N PRO A 372 -21.76 9.18 37.20
CA PRO A 372 -22.32 8.89 35.88
C PRO A 372 -21.86 9.92 34.85
N VAL A 373 -21.74 9.46 33.56
CA VAL A 373 -21.27 10.31 32.45
C VAL A 373 -22.16 11.51 32.19
N THR A 374 -23.44 11.46 32.58
CA THR A 374 -24.42 12.55 32.43
C THR A 374 -24.01 13.83 33.15
N ASP A 375 -23.26 13.73 34.23
CA ASP A 375 -22.86 14.88 35.04
C ASP A 375 -21.76 15.73 34.37
N TYR A 376 -21.02 15.15 33.45
CA TYR A 376 -19.86 15.80 32.81
C TYR A 376 -19.88 15.75 31.28
N MET A 377 -20.91 15.15 30.64
CA MET A 377 -21.04 15.13 29.18
C MET A 377 -21.33 16.53 28.61
N HIS A 378 -21.02 16.70 27.34
CA HIS A 378 -21.49 17.86 26.59
C HIS A 378 -22.91 17.62 26.09
N THR A 379 -23.81 18.54 26.32
CA THR A 379 -25.23 18.47 25.94
C THR A 379 -25.53 19.24 24.64
N GLU A 380 -24.65 20.14 24.24
CA GLU A 380 -24.79 20.93 23.01
C GLU A 380 -24.04 20.26 21.85
N PHE A 381 -24.75 19.89 20.80
CA PHE A 381 -24.20 19.29 19.58
C PHE A 381 -25.08 19.58 18.37
N LEU A 382 -24.46 19.69 17.20
CA LEU A 382 -25.20 19.80 15.95
C LEU A 382 -25.89 18.46 15.65
N ARG A 383 -27.18 18.55 15.29
CA ARG A 383 -27.92 17.41 14.72
C ARG A 383 -27.88 17.50 13.21
N ALA A 384 -27.10 16.63 12.58
CA ALA A 384 -27.02 16.54 11.14
C ALA A 384 -27.79 15.29 10.65
N THR A 385 -28.19 15.30 9.39
CA THR A 385 -28.82 14.15 8.72
C THR A 385 -27.85 13.48 7.73
N PRO A 386 -28.12 12.27 7.25
CA PRO A 386 -27.29 11.63 6.21
C PRO A 386 -27.10 12.51 4.96
N GLU A 387 -28.10 13.34 4.63
CA GLU A 387 -28.09 14.25 3.47
C GLU A 387 -27.40 15.59 3.74
N THR A 388 -26.98 15.85 5.00
CA THR A 388 -26.30 17.11 5.34
C THR A 388 -25.00 17.26 4.56
N PRO A 389 -24.77 18.35 3.82
CA PRO A 389 -23.54 18.58 3.07
C PRO A 389 -22.30 18.55 3.96
N ILE A 390 -21.23 17.93 3.45
CA ILE A 390 -19.93 17.87 4.18
C ILE A 390 -19.41 19.28 4.50
N ALA A 391 -19.63 20.25 3.61
CA ALA A 391 -19.24 21.65 3.81
C ALA A 391 -19.87 22.23 5.10
N THR A 392 -21.17 22.01 5.31
CA THR A 392 -21.87 22.45 6.53
C THR A 392 -21.27 21.84 7.78
N ILE A 393 -20.97 20.53 7.77
CA ILE A 393 -20.33 19.83 8.88
C ILE A 393 -18.92 20.36 9.13
N ARG A 394 -18.16 20.60 8.07
CA ARG A 394 -16.82 21.20 8.15
C ARG A 394 -16.85 22.56 8.81
N ASP A 395 -17.73 23.45 8.35
CA ASP A 395 -17.83 24.82 8.83
C ASP A 395 -18.22 24.85 10.32
N TYR A 396 -19.12 23.96 10.74
CA TYR A 396 -19.43 23.75 12.16
C TYR A 396 -18.23 23.24 12.95
N CYS A 397 -17.52 22.22 12.43
CA CYS A 397 -16.36 21.65 13.11
C CYS A 397 -15.20 22.66 13.26
N VAL A 398 -15.02 23.55 12.29
CA VAL A 398 -13.99 24.60 12.30
C VAL A 398 -14.42 25.77 13.14
N GLY A 399 -15.63 26.33 12.91
CA GLY A 399 -16.14 27.53 13.58
C GLY A 399 -16.36 27.33 15.08
N GLU A 400 -16.95 26.20 15.45
CA GLU A 400 -17.27 25.88 16.87
C GLU A 400 -16.17 25.03 17.55
N ASN A 401 -15.03 24.79 16.87
CA ASN A 401 -13.95 23.92 17.34
C ASN A 401 -14.43 22.55 17.85
N ARG A 402 -15.47 22.00 17.22
CA ARG A 402 -16.05 20.70 17.55
C ARG A 402 -15.35 19.59 16.76
N ARG A 403 -15.26 18.40 17.34
CA ARG A 403 -14.53 17.26 16.73
C ARG A 403 -15.43 16.07 16.40
N PHE A 404 -16.72 16.19 16.68
CA PHE A 404 -17.67 15.10 16.65
C PHE A 404 -19.07 15.63 16.31
N VAL A 405 -19.68 15.08 15.26
CA VAL A 405 -21.04 15.44 14.80
C VAL A 405 -21.86 14.18 14.65
N PRO A 406 -22.91 13.98 15.47
CA PRO A 406 -23.83 12.86 15.32
C PRO A 406 -24.78 13.05 14.14
N ILE A 407 -25.06 11.96 13.43
CA ILE A 407 -25.93 11.91 12.24
C ILE A 407 -27.20 11.15 12.59
N PHE A 408 -28.34 11.75 12.32
CA PHE A 408 -29.65 11.22 12.66
C PHE A 408 -30.52 10.99 11.44
N ALA A 409 -31.14 9.81 11.34
CA ALA A 409 -32.28 9.57 10.46
C ALA A 409 -33.57 9.71 11.29
N GLY A 410 -34.23 10.87 11.17
CA GLY A 410 -35.32 11.22 12.07
C GLY A 410 -34.85 11.41 13.51
N SER A 411 -35.27 10.52 14.42
CA SER A 411 -34.84 10.50 15.82
C SER A 411 -33.74 9.50 16.13
N GLU A 412 -33.43 8.61 15.19
CA GLU A 412 -32.44 7.53 15.34
C GLU A 412 -31.02 8.01 15.02
N LEU A 413 -30.06 7.66 15.88
CA LEU A 413 -28.63 7.92 15.64
C LEU A 413 -28.07 6.85 14.71
N VAL A 414 -27.85 7.22 13.44
CA VAL A 414 -27.40 6.29 12.39
C VAL A 414 -25.90 6.35 12.09
N GLY A 415 -25.23 7.44 12.45
CA GLY A 415 -23.83 7.60 12.15
C GLY A 415 -23.18 8.72 12.96
N VAL A 416 -21.85 8.85 12.82
CA VAL A 416 -21.09 9.98 13.36
C VAL A 416 -20.05 10.43 12.34
N VAL A 417 -19.81 11.73 12.25
CA VAL A 417 -18.70 12.33 11.49
C VAL A 417 -17.72 12.96 12.46
N THR A 418 -16.45 12.61 12.34
CA THR A 418 -15.39 13.17 13.15
C THR A 418 -14.50 14.11 12.33
N ARG A 419 -13.72 14.97 12.99
CA ARG A 419 -12.71 15.81 12.34
C ARG A 419 -11.73 14.98 11.48
N THR A 420 -11.41 13.76 11.89
CA THR A 420 -10.53 12.86 11.13
C THR A 420 -11.19 12.40 9.82
N ASP A 421 -12.49 12.16 9.84
CA ASP A 421 -13.24 11.77 8.64
C ASP A 421 -13.31 12.92 7.64
N LEU A 422 -13.51 14.15 8.14
CA LEU A 422 -13.46 15.38 7.32
C LEU A 422 -12.07 15.58 6.71
N LEU A 423 -10.99 15.50 7.50
CA LEU A 423 -9.63 15.64 6.98
C LEU A 423 -9.34 14.59 5.91
N ARG A 424 -9.72 13.33 6.14
CA ARG A 424 -9.56 12.28 5.13
C ARG A 424 -10.35 12.55 3.86
N SER A 425 -11.55 13.10 3.96
CA SER A 425 -12.35 13.44 2.78
C SER A 425 -11.72 14.55 1.93
N ILE A 426 -11.01 15.49 2.57
CA ILE A 426 -10.26 16.57 1.91
C ILE A 426 -9.01 15.98 1.25
N TYR A 427 -8.20 15.22 2.01
CA TYR A 427 -6.98 14.58 1.47
C TYR A 427 -7.27 13.49 0.45
N ALA A 428 -8.39 12.79 0.53
CA ALA A 428 -8.80 11.86 -0.52
C ALA A 428 -9.12 12.59 -1.85
N GLY A 429 -9.58 13.83 -1.78
CA GLY A 429 -9.73 14.72 -2.94
C GLY A 429 -8.37 15.14 -3.53
N GLU A 430 -7.41 15.51 -2.69
CA GLU A 430 -6.04 15.88 -3.10
C GLU A 430 -5.22 14.66 -3.54
N SER A 431 -5.37 13.53 -2.86
CA SER A 431 -4.70 12.27 -3.22
C SER A 431 -5.19 11.72 -4.56
N LEU A 432 -6.44 11.94 -4.94
CA LEU A 432 -6.90 11.63 -6.31
C LEU A 432 -6.27 12.58 -7.34
N TYR A 433 -5.85 13.78 -6.93
CA TYR A 433 -5.14 14.74 -7.76
C TYR A 433 -3.66 14.39 -7.93
N ASP A 434 -2.99 14.01 -6.85
CA ASP A 434 -1.60 13.53 -6.86
C ASP A 434 -1.48 12.12 -7.44
N LEU A 435 -2.47 11.25 -7.23
CA LEU A 435 -2.56 9.94 -7.85
C LEU A 435 -2.84 10.02 -9.36
N ALA A 436 -3.50 11.07 -9.86
CA ALA A 436 -3.63 11.32 -11.30
C ALA A 436 -2.32 11.80 -11.95
N ARG A 437 -1.35 12.28 -11.17
CA ARG A 437 -0.01 12.68 -11.62
C ARG A 437 1.06 11.62 -11.43
N SER A 438 0.81 10.61 -10.60
CA SER A 438 1.73 9.47 -10.47
C SER A 438 1.42 8.45 -11.57
N PRO A 439 2.38 8.03 -12.39
CA PRO A 439 2.14 7.07 -13.49
C PRO A 439 1.71 5.66 -13.04
N ALA A 440 1.48 5.45 -11.74
CA ALA A 440 1.34 4.12 -11.14
C ALA A 440 0.11 3.87 -10.27
N ALA A 441 -0.87 4.80 -10.19
CA ALA A 441 -2.09 4.50 -9.44
C ALA A 441 -3.22 4.04 -10.38
N PRO A 442 -3.70 2.80 -10.28
CA PRO A 442 -4.78 2.32 -11.13
C PRO A 442 -6.09 3.04 -10.80
N ARG A 443 -6.73 3.62 -11.81
CA ARG A 443 -8.12 4.09 -11.74
C ARG A 443 -9.01 2.87 -11.46
N SER A 444 -10.17 3.03 -10.84
CA SER A 444 -11.12 1.93 -10.55
C SER A 444 -11.44 1.05 -11.78
N LYS A 445 -11.47 1.62 -12.98
CA LYS A 445 -11.56 0.88 -14.25
C LYS A 445 -10.35 -0.01 -14.57
N ASP A 446 -9.15 0.35 -14.06
CA ASP A 446 -7.94 -0.43 -14.33
C ASP A 446 -7.86 -1.70 -13.48
N LEU A 447 -8.50 -1.74 -12.31
CA LEU A 447 -8.58 -2.95 -11.48
C LEU A 447 -9.53 -4.00 -12.07
N GLU A 448 -10.62 -3.63 -12.71
CA GLU A 448 -11.45 -4.60 -13.45
C GLU A 448 -10.68 -5.24 -14.60
N LYS A 449 -9.88 -4.46 -15.34
CA LYS A 449 -8.96 -5.00 -16.37
C LYS A 449 -7.88 -5.88 -15.76
N GLN A 450 -7.34 -5.51 -14.61
CA GLN A 450 -6.33 -6.31 -13.90
C GLN A 450 -6.93 -7.62 -13.39
N LEU A 451 -8.13 -7.59 -12.80
CA LEU A 451 -8.88 -8.78 -12.40
C LEU A 451 -9.06 -9.76 -13.56
N ARG A 452 -9.50 -9.25 -14.73
CA ARG A 452 -9.67 -10.05 -15.95
C ARG A 452 -8.36 -10.65 -16.49
N ARG A 453 -7.22 -10.02 -16.25
CA ARG A 453 -5.90 -10.50 -16.69
C ARG A 453 -5.27 -11.50 -15.73
N THR A 454 -5.52 -11.32 -14.43
CA THR A 454 -4.82 -12.07 -13.38
C THR A 454 -5.61 -13.28 -12.91
N LEU A 455 -6.95 -13.19 -12.90
CA LEU A 455 -7.81 -14.25 -12.42
C LEU A 455 -8.34 -15.13 -13.57
N ALA A 456 -8.45 -16.42 -13.30
CA ALA A 456 -9.16 -17.33 -14.19
C ALA A 456 -10.66 -16.95 -14.27
N ALA A 457 -11.27 -17.12 -15.44
CA ALA A 457 -12.66 -16.73 -15.67
C ALA A 457 -13.66 -17.30 -14.62
N PRO A 458 -13.53 -18.55 -14.15
CA PRO A 458 -14.42 -19.08 -13.11
C PRO A 458 -14.31 -18.31 -11.79
N VAL A 459 -13.11 -17.93 -11.36
CA VAL A 459 -12.92 -17.18 -10.10
C VAL A 459 -13.50 -15.78 -10.22
N LEU A 460 -13.30 -15.13 -11.36
CA LEU A 460 -13.90 -13.82 -11.63
C LEU A 460 -15.43 -13.88 -11.62
N GLN A 461 -16.01 -14.96 -12.15
CA GLN A 461 -17.46 -15.16 -12.11
C GLN A 461 -17.96 -15.33 -10.68
N VAL A 462 -17.28 -16.13 -9.86
CA VAL A 462 -17.61 -16.27 -8.43
C VAL A 462 -17.61 -14.93 -7.70
N LEU A 463 -16.64 -14.06 -7.97
CA LEU A 463 -16.61 -12.72 -7.36
C LEU A 463 -17.81 -11.85 -7.78
N ARG A 464 -18.28 -11.98 -9.01
CA ARG A 464 -19.49 -11.30 -9.50
C ARG A 464 -20.76 -11.85 -8.87
N ASP A 465 -20.85 -13.17 -8.81
CA ASP A 465 -22.00 -13.86 -8.20
C ASP A 465 -22.14 -13.49 -6.71
N LEU A 466 -21.01 -13.36 -5.99
CA LEU A 466 -20.99 -12.86 -4.61
C LEU A 466 -21.51 -11.41 -4.52
N GLY A 467 -21.13 -10.57 -5.49
CA GLY A 467 -21.63 -9.19 -5.58
C GLY A 467 -23.14 -9.11 -5.83
N GLU A 468 -23.67 -9.96 -6.71
CA GLU A 468 -25.10 -10.03 -7.01
C GLU A 468 -25.94 -10.43 -5.80
N VAL A 469 -25.50 -11.45 -5.03
CA VAL A 469 -26.19 -11.84 -3.78
C VAL A 469 -26.13 -10.71 -2.75
N GLY A 470 -25.01 -9.94 -2.72
CA GLY A 470 -24.91 -8.73 -1.88
C GLY A 470 -25.93 -7.65 -2.24
N GLU A 471 -26.17 -7.42 -3.54
CA GLU A 471 -27.19 -6.48 -4.02
C GLU A 471 -28.60 -6.94 -3.61
N GLU A 472 -28.92 -8.23 -3.74
CA GLU A 472 -30.24 -8.78 -3.37
C GLU A 472 -30.54 -8.63 -1.88
N LEU A 473 -29.52 -8.73 -1.04
CA LEU A 473 -29.64 -8.62 0.41
C LEU A 473 -29.44 -7.18 0.94
N ASP A 474 -29.17 -6.22 0.02
CA ASP A 474 -28.81 -4.83 0.37
C ASP A 474 -27.61 -4.78 1.32
N LEU A 475 -26.61 -5.64 1.07
CA LEU A 475 -25.39 -5.75 1.87
C LEU A 475 -24.16 -5.37 1.04
N PRO A 476 -23.29 -4.46 1.53
CA PRO A 476 -21.98 -4.22 0.93
C PRO A 476 -21.06 -5.43 1.12
N VAL A 477 -20.45 -5.90 0.03
CA VAL A 477 -19.62 -7.11 -0.03
C VAL A 477 -18.23 -6.74 -0.58
N TYR A 478 -17.18 -7.21 0.09
CA TYR A 478 -15.80 -6.88 -0.26
C TYR A 478 -14.91 -8.12 -0.24
N ALA A 479 -14.06 -8.28 -1.24
CA ALA A 479 -12.88 -9.15 -1.13
C ALA A 479 -11.77 -8.39 -0.38
N VAL A 480 -11.03 -9.07 0.51
CA VAL A 480 -10.14 -8.40 1.46
C VAL A 480 -8.82 -9.15 1.68
N GLY A 481 -7.87 -8.50 2.33
CA GLY A 481 -6.70 -9.15 2.90
C GLY A 481 -5.67 -9.63 1.90
N GLY A 482 -5.21 -10.86 2.10
CA GLY A 482 -4.15 -11.49 1.31
C GLY A 482 -4.47 -11.60 -0.17
N PHE A 483 -5.71 -11.89 -0.51
CA PHE A 483 -6.18 -11.97 -1.89
C PHE A 483 -5.98 -10.65 -2.66
N VAL A 484 -6.43 -9.52 -2.09
CA VAL A 484 -6.33 -8.20 -2.74
C VAL A 484 -4.88 -7.74 -2.83
N ARG A 485 -4.08 -7.97 -1.77
CA ARG A 485 -2.64 -7.69 -1.79
C ARG A 485 -1.96 -8.46 -2.92
N ASP A 486 -2.16 -9.78 -2.99
CA ASP A 486 -1.47 -10.65 -3.95
C ASP A 486 -1.90 -10.34 -5.39
N LEU A 487 -3.17 -9.97 -5.61
CA LEU A 487 -3.67 -9.44 -6.87
C LEU A 487 -2.89 -8.20 -7.34
N LEU A 488 -2.64 -7.24 -6.42
CA LEU A 488 -1.93 -5.99 -6.76
C LEU A 488 -0.44 -6.20 -7.07
N ILE A 489 0.21 -7.15 -6.41
CA ILE A 489 1.61 -7.49 -6.69
C ILE A 489 1.77 -8.53 -7.82
N GLY A 490 0.67 -8.97 -8.45
CA GLY A 490 0.69 -9.88 -9.60
C GLY A 490 0.96 -11.34 -9.24
N VAL A 491 0.73 -11.75 -7.98
CA VAL A 491 0.86 -13.13 -7.51
C VAL A 491 -0.50 -13.81 -7.55
N GLN A 492 -0.59 -14.99 -8.16
CA GLN A 492 -1.80 -15.79 -8.12
C GLN A 492 -2.08 -16.27 -6.69
N ASN A 493 -3.25 -15.93 -6.19
CA ASN A 493 -3.78 -16.40 -4.92
C ASN A 493 -5.24 -16.76 -5.11
N LEU A 494 -5.61 -18.00 -4.79
CA LEU A 494 -6.97 -18.52 -4.88
C LEU A 494 -7.67 -18.59 -3.52
N ASP A 495 -7.03 -18.10 -2.46
CA ASP A 495 -7.58 -18.00 -1.11
C ASP A 495 -8.40 -16.71 -1.00
N VAL A 496 -9.69 -16.83 -1.32
CA VAL A 496 -10.60 -15.69 -1.41
C VAL A 496 -11.29 -15.47 -0.07
N ASP A 497 -10.83 -14.37 0.60
CA ASP A 497 -11.47 -13.87 1.82
C ASP A 497 -12.50 -12.80 1.46
N VAL A 498 -13.73 -12.96 1.90
CA VAL A 498 -14.83 -12.02 1.69
C VAL A 498 -15.34 -11.48 3.02
N THR A 499 -15.58 -10.19 3.07
CA THR A 499 -16.14 -9.49 4.23
C THR A 499 -17.44 -8.81 3.83
N VAL A 500 -18.48 -8.97 4.66
CA VAL A 500 -19.83 -8.44 4.43
C VAL A 500 -20.18 -7.43 5.53
N GLU A 501 -20.57 -6.21 5.17
CA GLU A 501 -21.13 -5.25 6.12
C GLU A 501 -22.57 -5.64 6.46
N GLY A 502 -22.73 -6.60 7.37
CA GLY A 502 -23.99 -7.20 7.78
C GLY A 502 -23.82 -8.61 8.29
N ASP A 503 -24.82 -9.46 8.05
CA ASP A 503 -24.79 -10.86 8.46
C ASP A 503 -24.12 -11.74 7.41
N GLY A 504 -22.82 -12.05 7.64
CA GLY A 504 -22.03 -12.88 6.74
C GLY A 504 -22.49 -14.35 6.69
N ILE A 505 -23.13 -14.86 7.76
CA ILE A 505 -23.66 -16.22 7.77
C ILE A 505 -24.91 -16.30 6.88
N LEU A 506 -25.87 -15.39 7.08
CA LEU A 506 -27.06 -15.29 6.24
C LEU A 506 -26.68 -15.11 4.76
N PHE A 507 -25.71 -14.24 4.48
CA PHE A 507 -25.17 -14.04 3.13
C PHE A 507 -24.64 -15.36 2.53
N ALA A 508 -23.80 -16.08 3.27
CA ALA A 508 -23.19 -17.32 2.80
C ALA A 508 -24.25 -18.43 2.57
N GLU A 509 -25.26 -18.54 3.45
CA GLU A 509 -26.37 -19.51 3.32
C GLU A 509 -27.26 -19.19 2.11
N THR A 510 -27.55 -17.90 1.86
CA THR A 510 -28.29 -17.46 0.69
C THR A 510 -27.52 -17.79 -0.59
N PHE A 511 -26.22 -17.49 -0.61
CA PHE A 511 -25.34 -17.85 -1.74
C PHE A 511 -25.31 -19.37 -1.96
N GLY A 512 -25.10 -20.14 -0.89
CA GLY A 512 -25.04 -21.60 -0.95
C GLY A 512 -26.33 -22.23 -1.51
N SER A 513 -27.49 -21.72 -1.07
CA SER A 513 -28.80 -22.15 -1.54
C SER A 513 -29.03 -21.84 -3.03
N ARG A 514 -28.57 -20.67 -3.50
CA ARG A 514 -28.72 -20.23 -4.90
C ARG A 514 -27.82 -21.00 -5.86
N TYR A 515 -26.57 -21.23 -5.49
CA TYR A 515 -25.54 -21.81 -6.37
C TYR A 515 -25.23 -23.29 -6.07
N GLY A 516 -25.99 -23.93 -5.16
CA GLY A 516 -25.80 -25.35 -4.82
C GLY A 516 -24.49 -25.64 -4.10
N CYS A 517 -23.97 -24.68 -3.36
CA CYS A 517 -22.72 -24.80 -2.60
C CYS A 517 -23.00 -25.27 -1.16
N ARG A 518 -22.04 -25.99 -0.59
CA ARG A 518 -22.12 -26.41 0.82
C ARG A 518 -21.57 -25.28 1.70
N VAL A 519 -22.31 -24.90 2.75
CA VAL A 519 -21.91 -23.86 3.71
C VAL A 519 -21.59 -24.50 5.06
N ARG A 520 -20.50 -24.02 5.70
CA ARG A 520 -20.12 -24.34 7.08
C ARG A 520 -20.02 -23.04 7.85
N SER A 521 -20.96 -22.81 8.78
CA SER A 521 -21.01 -21.59 9.59
C SER A 521 -20.38 -21.78 10.97
N HIS A 522 -19.87 -20.67 11.54
CA HIS A 522 -19.32 -20.55 12.89
C HIS A 522 -19.92 -19.32 13.57
N GLU A 523 -21.09 -19.51 14.22
CA GLU A 523 -21.88 -18.42 14.83
C GLU A 523 -21.07 -17.54 15.80
N LYS A 524 -20.24 -18.17 16.65
CA LYS A 524 -19.43 -17.45 17.65
C LYS A 524 -18.54 -16.35 17.07
N PHE A 525 -18.09 -16.52 15.84
CA PHE A 525 -17.17 -15.57 15.18
C PHE A 525 -17.81 -14.85 14.00
N GLY A 526 -19.09 -15.12 13.68
CA GLY A 526 -19.78 -14.53 12.54
C GLY A 526 -19.10 -14.87 11.21
N THR A 527 -18.60 -16.10 11.06
CA THR A 527 -17.88 -16.53 9.85
C THR A 527 -18.54 -17.77 9.23
N ALA A 528 -18.41 -17.91 7.93
CA ALA A 528 -18.84 -19.07 7.18
C ALA A 528 -17.83 -19.41 6.08
N VAL A 529 -17.80 -20.69 5.68
CA VAL A 529 -17.01 -21.16 4.53
C VAL A 529 -17.96 -21.73 3.48
N ILE A 530 -17.94 -21.14 2.29
CA ILE A 530 -18.65 -21.64 1.13
C ILE A 530 -17.75 -22.64 0.41
N VAL A 531 -18.21 -23.86 0.22
CA VAL A 531 -17.46 -24.93 -0.45
C VAL A 531 -18.20 -25.28 -1.75
N PHE A 532 -17.55 -25.01 -2.88
CA PHE A 532 -18.07 -25.31 -4.21
C PHE A 532 -17.96 -26.82 -4.53
N PRO A 533 -18.73 -27.33 -5.49
CA PRO A 533 -18.69 -28.74 -5.88
C PRO A 533 -17.33 -29.24 -6.37
N ASP A 534 -16.52 -28.35 -6.97
CA ASP A 534 -15.15 -28.62 -7.44
C ASP A 534 -14.09 -28.57 -6.32
N GLY A 535 -14.53 -28.27 -5.08
CA GLY A 535 -13.65 -28.14 -3.92
C GLY A 535 -13.05 -26.74 -3.71
N PHE A 536 -13.35 -25.76 -4.57
CA PHE A 536 -12.99 -24.35 -4.35
C PHE A 536 -13.69 -23.82 -3.08
N LYS A 537 -13.02 -22.93 -2.35
CA LYS A 537 -13.54 -22.40 -1.10
C LYS A 537 -13.48 -20.89 -1.09
N VAL A 538 -14.49 -20.28 -0.47
CA VAL A 538 -14.56 -18.86 -0.17
C VAL A 538 -14.84 -18.69 1.32
N ASP A 539 -13.95 -18.01 2.02
CA ASP A 539 -14.13 -17.66 3.41
C ASP A 539 -14.93 -16.37 3.53
N VAL A 540 -16.05 -16.40 4.24
CA VAL A 540 -16.96 -15.27 4.44
C VAL A 540 -16.97 -14.87 5.90
N ALA A 541 -16.84 -13.58 6.18
CA ALA A 541 -16.92 -13.02 7.53
C ALA A 541 -17.83 -11.79 7.58
N SER A 542 -18.58 -11.61 8.65
CA SER A 542 -19.18 -10.30 8.97
C SER A 542 -18.07 -9.31 9.32
N THR A 543 -18.21 -8.04 8.90
CA THR A 543 -17.34 -6.97 9.38
C THR A 543 -17.38 -6.88 10.90
N ARG A 544 -16.22 -6.83 11.54
CA ARG A 544 -16.13 -6.89 12.99
C ARG A 544 -15.01 -6.06 13.58
N LEU A 545 -15.22 -5.63 14.82
CA LEU A 545 -14.17 -5.11 15.69
C LEU A 545 -13.70 -6.25 16.61
N GLU A 546 -12.41 -6.30 16.89
CA GLU A 546 -11.82 -7.20 17.86
C GLU A 546 -11.22 -6.39 19.01
N TYR A 547 -11.40 -6.88 20.24
CA TYR A 547 -10.73 -6.33 21.40
C TYR A 547 -10.25 -7.47 22.31
N TYR A 548 -9.17 -7.21 23.01
CA TYR A 548 -8.43 -8.21 23.78
C TYR A 548 -8.47 -7.81 25.26
N ASP A 549 -9.02 -8.66 26.12
CA ASP A 549 -9.10 -8.42 27.58
C ASP A 549 -7.74 -8.44 28.26
N SER A 550 -6.76 -9.15 27.67
CA SER A 550 -5.37 -9.20 28.12
C SER A 550 -4.44 -9.55 26.97
N PRO A 551 -3.11 -9.23 27.07
CA PRO A 551 -2.15 -9.59 26.05
C PRO A 551 -2.16 -11.08 25.72
N GLY A 552 -2.33 -11.43 24.44
CA GLY A 552 -2.36 -12.82 23.96
C GLY A 552 -3.66 -13.58 24.19
N ALA A 553 -4.72 -12.97 24.76
CA ALA A 553 -6.04 -13.57 24.89
C ALA A 553 -6.69 -13.82 23.51
N LEU A 554 -7.75 -14.62 23.47
CA LEU A 554 -8.61 -14.69 22.29
C LEU A 554 -9.46 -13.42 22.22
N PRO A 555 -9.65 -12.85 21.02
CA PRO A 555 -10.45 -11.64 20.87
C PRO A 555 -11.93 -11.89 21.15
N THR A 556 -12.59 -10.92 21.78
CA THR A 556 -14.02 -10.79 21.74
C THR A 556 -14.39 -9.99 20.50
N VAL A 557 -15.42 -10.42 19.78
CA VAL A 557 -15.81 -9.87 18.48
C VAL A 557 -17.17 -9.18 18.57
N GLU A 558 -17.28 -8.00 17.94
CA GLU A 558 -18.53 -7.26 17.78
C GLU A 558 -18.68 -6.79 16.33
N ARG A 559 -19.91 -6.78 15.80
CA ARG A 559 -20.18 -6.26 14.46
C ARG A 559 -19.74 -4.80 14.33
N SER A 560 -19.15 -4.43 13.20
CA SER A 560 -18.61 -3.09 12.99
C SER A 560 -18.62 -2.73 11.50
N SER A 561 -18.06 -1.57 11.13
CA SER A 561 -17.88 -1.17 9.73
C SER A 561 -16.65 -1.81 9.09
N LEU A 562 -16.59 -1.80 7.73
CA LEU A 562 -15.42 -2.24 6.97
C LEU A 562 -14.13 -1.58 7.46
N LYS A 563 -14.15 -0.27 7.72
CA LYS A 563 -12.97 0.48 8.20
C LYS A 563 -12.41 -0.09 9.50
N MET A 564 -13.28 -0.45 10.45
CA MET A 564 -12.86 -1.04 11.72
C MET A 564 -12.41 -2.49 11.57
N ASP A 565 -13.03 -3.25 10.66
CA ASP A 565 -12.57 -4.60 10.32
C ASP A 565 -11.16 -4.57 9.72
N LEU A 566 -10.87 -3.63 8.85
CA LEU A 566 -9.54 -3.46 8.29
C LEU A 566 -8.52 -2.95 9.32
N TYR A 567 -8.96 -2.08 10.27
CA TYR A 567 -8.09 -1.53 11.32
C TYR A 567 -7.58 -2.58 12.33
N ARG A 568 -8.36 -3.64 12.62
CA ARG A 568 -7.96 -4.73 13.53
C ARG A 568 -6.93 -5.69 12.94
N ARG A 569 -6.66 -5.62 11.63
CA ARG A 569 -5.73 -6.52 10.94
C ARG A 569 -4.30 -6.30 11.40
N ASP A 570 -3.40 -7.19 10.98
CA ASP A 570 -2.02 -7.24 11.42
C ASP A 570 -1.15 -6.11 10.83
N PHE A 571 -1.18 -5.96 9.51
CA PHE A 571 -0.30 -5.02 8.79
C PHE A 571 -1.08 -4.21 7.76
N THR A 572 -0.59 -3.00 7.46
CA THR A 572 -1.20 -2.11 6.46
C THR A 572 -1.37 -2.79 5.11
N ILE A 573 -0.40 -3.58 4.65
CA ILE A 573 -0.45 -4.30 3.36
C ILE A 573 -1.62 -5.30 3.24
N ASN A 574 -2.26 -5.67 4.34
CA ASN A 574 -3.41 -6.58 4.39
C ASN A 574 -4.74 -5.84 4.64
N THR A 575 -4.75 -4.49 4.59
CA THR A 575 -5.94 -3.67 4.83
C THR A 575 -6.62 -3.15 3.56
N LEU A 576 -6.36 -3.77 2.44
CA LEU A 576 -7.02 -3.45 1.18
C LEU A 576 -8.34 -4.21 1.07
N ALA A 577 -9.35 -3.53 0.54
CA ALA A 577 -10.63 -4.12 0.21
C ALA A 577 -11.01 -3.80 -1.25
N LEU A 578 -11.62 -4.77 -1.91
CA LEU A 578 -12.11 -4.66 -3.28
C LEU A 578 -13.61 -4.85 -3.26
N GLN A 579 -14.37 -3.86 -3.67
CA GLN A 579 -15.83 -3.92 -3.68
C GLN A 579 -16.33 -4.90 -4.76
N LEU A 580 -17.28 -5.77 -4.39
CA LEU A 580 -17.83 -6.80 -5.26
C LEU A 580 -19.23 -6.48 -5.78
N ASN A 581 -20.01 -5.60 -5.10
CA ASN A 581 -21.32 -5.17 -5.54
C ASN A 581 -21.27 -4.61 -6.98
N SER A 582 -22.27 -4.91 -7.80
CA SER A 582 -22.29 -4.68 -9.25
C SER A 582 -22.03 -3.23 -9.65
N ARG A 583 -22.60 -2.28 -8.89
CA ARG A 583 -22.49 -0.84 -9.15
C ARG A 583 -21.03 -0.33 -9.07
N ASP A 584 -20.26 -0.84 -8.12
CA ASP A 584 -18.88 -0.40 -7.83
C ASP A 584 -17.89 -1.57 -7.95
N PHE A 585 -18.21 -2.60 -8.76
CA PHE A 585 -17.38 -3.78 -8.92
C PHE A 585 -15.94 -3.43 -9.32
N GLY A 586 -14.99 -3.95 -8.56
CA GLY A 586 -13.57 -3.69 -8.80
C GLY A 586 -13.04 -2.37 -8.19
N ARG A 587 -13.87 -1.63 -7.43
CA ARG A 587 -13.41 -0.42 -6.72
C ARG A 587 -12.52 -0.81 -5.55
N LEU A 588 -11.27 -0.33 -5.58
CA LEU A 588 -10.30 -0.53 -4.51
C LEU A 588 -10.51 0.49 -3.38
N ILE A 589 -10.54 -0.01 -2.15
CA ILE A 589 -10.67 0.78 -0.93
C ILE A 589 -9.39 0.64 -0.12
N ASP A 590 -8.74 1.77 0.17
CA ASP A 590 -7.51 1.86 0.96
C ASP A 590 -7.63 2.98 2.00
N TYR A 591 -7.89 2.61 3.26
CA TYR A 591 -8.00 3.56 4.36
C TYR A 591 -6.67 3.88 5.05
N PHE A 592 -5.63 3.05 4.85
CA PHE A 592 -4.44 3.06 5.68
C PHE A 592 -3.14 3.23 4.88
N GLY A 593 -3.23 3.52 3.59
CA GLY A 593 -2.07 3.73 2.72
C GLY A 593 -1.35 2.44 2.33
N ALA A 594 -2.08 1.32 2.28
CA ALA A 594 -1.53 0.00 1.96
C ALA A 594 -0.90 -0.06 0.55
N GLN A 595 -1.48 0.64 -0.43
CA GLN A 595 -0.93 0.68 -1.79
C GLN A 595 0.50 1.27 -1.80
N ARG A 596 0.72 2.34 -1.05
CA ARG A 596 2.04 2.95 -0.90
C ARG A 596 3.02 1.99 -0.24
N ASP A 597 2.62 1.35 0.86
CA ASP A 597 3.48 0.40 1.58
C ASP A 597 3.82 -0.84 0.72
N LEU A 598 2.92 -1.27 -0.18
CA LEU A 598 3.18 -2.31 -1.17
C LEU A 598 4.21 -1.87 -2.23
N GLN A 599 4.11 -0.64 -2.73
CA GLN A 599 5.07 -0.08 -3.69
C GLN A 599 6.46 0.09 -3.06
N GLU A 600 6.52 0.57 -1.83
CA GLU A 600 7.75 0.73 -1.05
C GLU A 600 8.28 -0.61 -0.50
N LYS A 601 7.52 -1.71 -0.64
CA LYS A 601 7.83 -3.06 -0.11
C LYS A 601 8.09 -3.06 1.40
N VAL A 602 7.23 -2.40 2.16
CA VAL A 602 7.37 -2.18 3.60
C VAL A 602 6.26 -2.87 4.37
N ILE A 603 6.60 -3.48 5.51
CA ILE A 603 5.64 -4.05 6.47
C ILE A 603 5.50 -3.08 7.64
N LYS A 604 4.29 -2.55 7.83
CA LYS A 604 3.95 -1.65 8.93
C LYS A 604 2.75 -2.16 9.70
N VAL A 605 2.78 -2.02 11.03
CA VAL A 605 1.59 -2.23 11.87
C VAL A 605 0.64 -1.05 11.78
N LEU A 606 -0.64 -1.28 12.06
CA LEU A 606 -1.66 -0.23 12.04
C LEU A 606 -1.62 0.67 13.28
N HIS A 607 -1.19 0.13 14.42
CA HIS A 607 -1.06 0.87 15.68
C HIS A 607 0.02 0.28 16.60
N ASN A 608 0.50 1.10 17.52
CA ASN A 608 1.65 0.76 18.37
C ASN A 608 1.41 -0.41 19.34
N LEU A 609 0.16 -0.72 19.68
CA LEU A 609 -0.19 -1.82 20.58
C LEU A 609 -0.42 -3.16 19.86
N SER A 610 -0.23 -3.21 18.55
CA SER A 610 -0.52 -4.38 17.71
C SER A 610 0.12 -5.68 18.23
N PHE A 611 1.37 -5.63 18.70
CA PHE A 611 2.09 -6.78 19.25
C PHE A 611 1.80 -7.06 20.74
N VAL A 612 1.17 -6.10 21.42
CA VAL A 612 0.67 -6.29 22.80
C VAL A 612 -0.65 -7.04 22.75
N GLU A 613 -1.56 -6.63 21.87
CA GLU A 613 -2.87 -7.27 21.66
C GLU A 613 -2.72 -8.70 21.13
N ASP A 614 -1.95 -8.87 20.07
CA ASP A 614 -1.67 -10.18 19.50
C ASP A 614 -0.17 -10.38 19.21
N PRO A 615 0.58 -10.97 20.15
CA PRO A 615 2.01 -11.21 19.96
C PRO A 615 2.34 -12.20 18.82
N THR A 616 1.37 -12.99 18.31
CA THR A 616 1.60 -13.85 17.13
C THR A 616 1.94 -13.05 15.88
N ARG A 617 1.49 -11.78 15.81
CA ARG A 617 1.80 -10.89 14.70
C ARG A 617 3.30 -10.65 14.52
N VAL A 618 4.12 -10.86 15.57
CA VAL A 618 5.59 -10.79 15.44
C VAL A 618 6.11 -11.87 14.49
N PHE A 619 5.65 -13.11 14.65
CA PHE A 619 6.02 -14.22 13.76
C PHE A 619 5.48 -14.01 12.34
N ARG A 620 4.27 -13.49 12.24
CA ARG A 620 3.64 -13.13 10.95
C ARG A 620 4.42 -12.03 10.22
N ALA A 621 4.93 -11.01 10.94
CA ALA A 621 5.77 -9.95 10.35
C ALA A 621 7.00 -10.56 9.67
N ILE A 622 7.72 -11.43 10.36
CA ILE A 622 8.91 -12.10 9.84
C ILE A 622 8.55 -13.00 8.66
N ARG A 623 7.44 -13.73 8.74
CA ARG A 623 6.97 -14.57 7.64
C ARG A 623 6.70 -13.74 6.39
N PHE A 624 5.97 -12.62 6.50
CA PHE A 624 5.70 -11.75 5.35
C PHE A 624 6.97 -11.06 4.84
N GLU A 625 7.89 -10.63 5.73
CA GLU A 625 9.19 -10.08 5.34
C GLU A 625 9.93 -11.03 4.39
N GLN A 626 10.02 -12.30 4.75
CA GLN A 626 10.75 -13.29 3.97
C GLN A 626 9.96 -13.79 2.74
N ARG A 627 8.66 -14.06 2.89
CA ARG A 627 7.80 -14.55 1.81
C ARG A 627 7.65 -13.55 0.67
N LEU A 628 7.45 -12.26 0.98
CA LEU A 628 7.21 -11.22 0.00
C LEU A 628 8.51 -10.54 -0.46
N GLY A 629 9.64 -10.77 0.21
CA GLY A 629 10.90 -10.03 -0.03
C GLY A 629 10.77 -8.54 0.33
N PHE A 630 9.96 -8.24 1.35
CA PHE A 630 9.75 -6.89 1.88
C PHE A 630 10.68 -6.66 3.07
N HIS A 631 10.67 -5.44 3.62
CA HIS A 631 11.37 -5.13 4.86
C HIS A 631 10.41 -4.59 5.92
N ILE A 632 10.68 -4.93 7.18
CA ILE A 632 9.92 -4.40 8.32
C ILE A 632 10.34 -2.95 8.56
N ALA A 633 9.38 -2.01 8.63
CA ALA A 633 9.65 -0.61 8.93
C ALA A 633 10.37 -0.47 10.27
N VAL A 634 11.30 0.48 10.37
CA VAL A 634 12.11 0.73 11.59
C VAL A 634 11.26 0.89 12.84
N HIS A 635 10.15 1.64 12.74
CA HIS A 635 9.22 1.79 13.87
C HIS A 635 8.57 0.46 14.26
N THR A 636 8.12 -0.33 13.29
CA THR A 636 7.52 -1.67 13.53
C THR A 636 8.54 -2.63 14.16
N GLU A 637 9.80 -2.62 13.69
CA GLU A 637 10.87 -3.44 14.28
C GLU A 637 11.17 -3.03 15.73
N ASN A 638 11.14 -1.74 16.03
CA ASN A 638 11.30 -1.27 17.41
C ASN A 638 10.16 -1.76 18.32
N LEU A 639 8.93 -1.79 17.82
CA LEU A 639 7.79 -2.35 18.55
C LEU A 639 7.94 -3.87 18.78
N ILE A 640 8.49 -4.61 17.80
CA ILE A 640 8.85 -6.02 17.98
C ILE A 640 9.89 -6.18 19.09
N LYS A 641 10.99 -5.42 19.06
CA LYS A 641 12.04 -5.44 20.08
C LYS A 641 11.49 -5.13 21.48
N ASN A 642 10.56 -4.18 21.58
CA ASN A 642 9.88 -3.86 22.82
C ASN A 642 8.99 -5.03 23.30
N ALA A 643 8.21 -5.67 22.42
CA ALA A 643 7.39 -6.83 22.78
C ALA A 643 8.24 -8.01 23.28
N VAL A 644 9.40 -8.24 22.64
CA VAL A 644 10.40 -9.24 23.08
C VAL A 644 10.97 -8.88 24.45
N LYS A 645 11.37 -7.62 24.67
CA LYS A 645 11.92 -7.14 25.94
C LYS A 645 10.93 -7.26 27.10
N MET A 646 9.65 -6.99 26.83
CA MET A 646 8.54 -7.05 27.79
C MET A 646 7.98 -8.46 27.99
N ASN A 647 8.55 -9.47 27.33
CA ASN A 647 8.14 -10.88 27.39
C ASN A 647 6.65 -11.14 27.07
N PHE A 648 6.00 -10.31 26.23
CA PHE A 648 4.59 -10.53 25.87
C PHE A 648 4.34 -11.87 25.17
N LEU A 649 5.35 -12.41 24.49
CA LEU A 649 5.26 -13.69 23.80
C LEU A 649 5.17 -14.90 24.74
N GLU A 650 5.58 -14.77 26.01
CA GLU A 650 5.41 -15.83 27.02
C GLU A 650 3.94 -16.10 27.37
N LYS A 651 3.09 -15.09 27.18
CA LYS A 651 1.65 -15.19 27.40
C LYS A 651 0.90 -15.90 26.26
N LEU A 652 1.58 -16.19 25.15
CA LEU A 652 0.99 -16.95 24.04
C LEU A 652 0.78 -18.41 24.43
N GLY A 653 -0.40 -18.93 24.11
CA GLY A 653 -0.65 -20.37 24.20
C GLY A 653 0.25 -21.13 23.20
N GLY A 654 0.84 -22.24 23.65
CA GLY A 654 1.79 -23.03 22.85
C GLY A 654 1.26 -23.42 21.47
N LYS A 655 -0.03 -23.78 21.36
CA LYS A 655 -0.68 -24.12 20.09
C LYS A 655 -0.67 -22.97 19.08
N ARG A 656 -0.88 -21.73 19.53
CA ARG A 656 -0.84 -20.54 18.64
C ARG A 656 0.58 -20.29 18.15
N LEU A 657 1.56 -20.41 19.04
CA LEU A 657 2.97 -20.28 18.70
C LEU A 657 3.41 -21.36 17.70
N LEU A 658 3.03 -22.63 17.94
CA LEU A 658 3.30 -23.72 17.01
C LEU A 658 2.70 -23.48 15.64
N THR A 659 1.46 -22.98 15.58
CA THR A 659 0.78 -22.69 14.30
C THR A 659 1.59 -21.72 13.46
N GLU A 660 2.04 -20.61 14.03
CA GLU A 660 2.84 -19.62 13.29
C GLU A 660 4.23 -20.17 12.92
N LEU A 661 4.85 -20.92 13.82
CA LEU A 661 6.11 -21.60 13.52
C LEU A 661 5.97 -22.59 12.36
N VAL A 662 4.93 -23.43 12.35
CA VAL A 662 4.62 -24.35 11.24
C VAL A 662 4.42 -23.60 9.93
N HIS A 663 3.72 -22.48 9.96
CA HIS A 663 3.55 -21.64 8.76
C HIS A 663 4.90 -21.11 8.23
N ILE A 664 5.79 -20.69 9.12
CA ILE A 664 7.15 -20.25 8.75
C ILE A 664 7.96 -21.43 8.17
N LEU A 665 7.94 -22.59 8.84
CA LEU A 665 8.73 -23.76 8.42
C LEU A 665 8.20 -24.47 7.18
N ARG A 666 6.98 -24.16 6.74
CA ARG A 666 6.40 -24.62 5.46
C ARG A 666 6.73 -23.71 4.28
N GLU A 667 7.26 -22.49 4.53
CA GLU A 667 7.66 -21.59 3.45
C GLU A 667 8.78 -22.20 2.57
N ARG A 668 9.03 -21.60 1.42
CA ARG A 668 10.03 -22.14 0.47
C ARG A 668 11.46 -22.08 1.00
N GLU A 669 11.81 -21.02 1.72
CA GLU A 669 13.15 -20.78 2.28
C GLU A 669 13.06 -20.44 3.79
N PRO A 670 12.65 -21.39 4.64
CA PRO A 670 12.38 -21.12 6.05
C PRO A 670 13.64 -20.78 6.85
N GLN A 671 14.83 -21.18 6.40
CA GLN A 671 16.12 -20.90 7.06
C GLN A 671 16.36 -19.39 7.22
N ARG A 672 15.94 -18.57 6.26
CA ARG A 672 16.06 -17.10 6.35
C ARG A 672 15.16 -16.54 7.44
N ALA A 673 13.93 -17.03 7.52
CA ALA A 673 12.99 -16.61 8.57
C ALA A 673 13.46 -17.07 9.95
N VAL A 674 14.00 -18.28 10.06
CA VAL A 674 14.58 -18.80 11.32
C VAL A 674 15.78 -17.96 11.76
N ALA A 675 16.67 -17.57 10.84
CA ALA A 675 17.77 -16.65 11.11
C ALA A 675 17.27 -15.29 11.61
N ARG A 676 16.19 -14.79 11.01
CA ARG A 676 15.57 -13.52 11.44
C ARG A 676 14.94 -13.65 12.84
N LEU A 677 14.28 -14.77 13.13
CA LEU A 677 13.78 -15.08 14.48
C LEU A 677 14.90 -15.07 15.52
N ASP A 678 16.04 -15.67 15.20
CA ASP A 678 17.22 -15.70 16.08
C ASP A 678 17.78 -14.28 16.31
N SER A 679 17.98 -13.50 15.24
CA SER A 679 18.50 -12.12 15.32
C SER A 679 17.65 -11.18 16.18
N LEU A 680 16.36 -11.46 16.32
CA LEU A 680 15.42 -10.71 17.16
C LEU A 680 15.22 -11.37 18.55
N GLY A 681 15.94 -12.46 18.87
CA GLY A 681 15.85 -13.16 20.15
C GLY A 681 14.52 -13.89 20.38
N LEU A 682 13.84 -14.30 19.31
CA LEU A 682 12.50 -14.92 19.36
C LEU A 682 12.55 -16.43 19.59
N LEU A 683 13.67 -17.09 19.28
CA LEU A 683 13.82 -18.53 19.48
C LEU A 683 13.77 -18.93 20.96
N ARG A 684 14.14 -18.03 21.88
CA ARG A 684 14.03 -18.25 23.33
C ARG A 684 12.60 -18.51 23.81
N PHE A 685 11.60 -18.02 23.08
CA PHE A 685 10.19 -18.28 23.38
C PHE A 685 9.73 -19.65 22.90
N ILE A 686 10.50 -20.33 22.08
CA ILE A 686 10.33 -21.74 21.74
C ILE A 686 10.99 -22.59 22.83
N HIS A 687 12.28 -22.36 23.09
CA HIS A 687 13.00 -22.94 24.24
C HIS A 687 14.13 -22.01 24.69
N PRO A 688 14.38 -21.80 26.00
CA PRO A 688 15.36 -20.81 26.50
C PRO A 688 16.80 -21.02 26.00
N ARG A 689 17.20 -22.26 25.70
CA ARG A 689 18.53 -22.60 25.18
C ARG A 689 18.64 -22.51 23.65
N LEU A 690 17.55 -22.16 22.93
CA LEU A 690 17.60 -22.04 21.47
C LEU A 690 18.20 -20.69 21.09
N THR A 691 19.46 -20.74 20.71
CA THR A 691 20.20 -19.69 19.99
C THR A 691 21.00 -20.39 18.91
N LEU A 692 21.03 -19.83 17.71
CA LEU A 692 21.70 -20.48 16.58
C LEU A 692 23.19 -20.15 16.57
N THR A 693 23.98 -21.20 16.35
CA THR A 693 25.43 -21.08 16.10
C THR A 693 25.70 -21.20 14.60
N PRO A 694 26.92 -20.91 14.14
CA PRO A 694 27.30 -21.11 12.74
C PRO A 694 27.02 -22.53 12.23
N GLU A 695 27.17 -23.55 13.08
CA GLU A 695 26.89 -24.95 12.75
C GLU A 695 25.38 -25.20 12.54
N ASP A 696 24.53 -24.53 13.34
CA ASP A 696 23.07 -24.63 13.18
C ASP A 696 22.60 -23.95 11.87
N TYR A 697 23.19 -22.83 11.51
CA TYR A 697 22.91 -22.20 10.20
C TYR A 697 23.32 -23.11 9.05
N ASN A 698 24.48 -23.78 9.13
CA ASN A 698 24.91 -24.75 8.16
C ASN A 698 23.94 -25.95 8.11
N LEU A 699 23.47 -26.46 9.26
CA LEU A 699 22.50 -27.55 9.30
C LEU A 699 21.17 -27.17 8.65
N LEU A 700 20.69 -25.95 8.86
CA LEU A 700 19.46 -25.45 8.21
C LEU A 700 19.61 -25.37 6.68
N GLU A 701 20.78 -24.94 6.20
CA GLU A 701 21.07 -24.90 4.74
C GLU A 701 21.21 -26.30 4.16
N GLU A 702 21.91 -27.22 4.86
CA GLU A 702 21.97 -28.64 4.46
C GLU A 702 20.56 -29.25 4.43
N THR A 703 19.71 -28.93 5.42
CA THR A 703 18.32 -29.40 5.47
C THR A 703 17.55 -28.93 4.23
N ARG A 704 17.72 -27.67 3.81
CA ARG A 704 17.13 -27.15 2.58
C ARG A 704 17.55 -27.92 1.35
N GLN A 705 18.87 -28.20 1.21
CA GLN A 705 19.42 -28.93 0.08
C GLN A 705 18.90 -30.36 0.03
N ILE A 706 18.87 -31.04 1.18
CA ILE A 706 18.37 -32.42 1.27
C ILE A 706 16.87 -32.51 0.94
N ILE A 707 16.07 -31.58 1.48
CA ILE A 707 14.65 -31.50 1.14
C ILE A 707 14.46 -31.27 -0.37
N SER A 708 15.21 -30.32 -0.96
CA SER A 708 15.14 -30.06 -2.41
C SER A 708 15.54 -31.27 -3.23
N TRP A 709 16.56 -32.00 -2.79
CA TRP A 709 16.96 -33.26 -3.44
C TRP A 709 15.85 -34.32 -3.34
N TYR A 710 15.23 -34.50 -2.16
CA TYR A 710 14.17 -35.49 -1.98
C TYR A 710 12.93 -35.15 -2.82
N ASP A 711 12.53 -33.89 -2.88
CA ASP A 711 11.41 -33.44 -3.70
C ASP A 711 11.62 -33.74 -5.20
N LEU A 712 12.88 -33.71 -5.68
CA LEU A 712 13.23 -34.08 -7.06
C LEU A 712 13.16 -35.57 -7.35
N LEU A 713 13.05 -36.44 -6.35
CA LEU A 713 12.88 -37.89 -6.55
C LEU A 713 11.45 -38.29 -6.93
N PHE A 714 10.47 -37.39 -6.76
CA PHE A 714 9.05 -37.62 -7.06
C PHE A 714 8.48 -38.89 -6.44
N LEU A 715 8.91 -39.22 -5.21
CA LEU A 715 8.44 -40.40 -4.49
C LEU A 715 6.99 -40.25 -4.03
N GLU A 716 6.22 -41.33 -4.00
CA GLU A 716 4.81 -41.31 -3.55
C GLU A 716 4.66 -41.01 -2.05
N GLN A 717 5.69 -41.27 -1.27
CA GLN A 717 5.68 -41.10 0.18
C GLN A 717 5.71 -39.62 0.55
N LYS A 718 4.59 -39.15 1.14
CA LYS A 718 4.44 -37.79 1.63
C LYS A 718 5.15 -37.61 2.96
N TYR A 719 5.70 -36.43 3.17
CA TYR A 719 6.34 -36.04 4.43
C TYR A 719 5.94 -34.61 4.83
N GLU A 720 6.13 -34.27 6.09
CA GLU A 720 5.84 -32.93 6.62
C GLU A 720 7.14 -32.10 6.69
N ARG A 721 7.32 -31.19 5.72
CA ARG A 721 8.52 -30.33 5.61
C ARG A 721 8.87 -29.62 6.92
N TRP A 722 7.86 -29.08 7.61
CA TRP A 722 8.06 -28.36 8.87
C TRP A 722 8.71 -29.23 9.96
N VAL A 723 8.44 -30.52 9.98
CA VAL A 723 9.00 -31.46 10.97
C VAL A 723 10.52 -31.59 10.78
N VAL A 724 10.98 -31.67 9.54
CA VAL A 724 12.43 -31.78 9.24
C VAL A 724 13.17 -30.54 9.74
N TYR A 725 12.63 -29.35 9.48
CA TYR A 725 13.21 -28.10 9.98
C TYR A 725 13.08 -27.96 11.50
N PHE A 726 11.98 -28.42 12.10
CA PHE A 726 11.79 -28.41 13.55
C PHE A 726 12.83 -29.30 14.28
N LEU A 727 13.13 -30.48 13.72
CA LEU A 727 14.19 -31.34 14.18
C LEU A 727 15.57 -30.68 14.05
N ALA A 728 15.82 -29.95 12.95
CA ALA A 728 17.06 -29.23 12.72
C ALA A 728 17.27 -28.08 13.72
N ILE A 729 16.23 -27.28 13.97
CA ILE A 729 16.25 -26.19 14.98
C ILE A 729 16.51 -26.76 16.38
N GLY A 730 15.86 -27.88 16.73
CA GLY A 730 16.03 -28.55 18.02
C GLY A 730 17.22 -29.51 18.11
N ALA A 731 18.12 -29.54 17.12
CA ALA A 731 19.20 -30.55 17.06
C ALA A 731 20.14 -30.56 18.26
N ARG A 732 20.35 -29.41 18.90
CA ARG A 732 21.23 -29.24 20.09
C ARG A 732 20.53 -29.49 21.42
N LEU A 733 19.20 -29.48 21.44
CA LEU A 733 18.47 -29.81 22.65
C LEU A 733 18.69 -31.32 22.96
N ASP A 734 18.82 -31.69 24.21
CA ASP A 734 18.72 -33.07 24.57
C ASP A 734 17.26 -33.60 24.43
N ASN A 735 17.03 -34.86 24.71
CA ASN A 735 15.70 -35.45 24.48
C ASN A 735 14.65 -34.92 25.47
N ASP A 736 15.05 -34.62 26.71
CA ASP A 736 14.14 -34.12 27.74
C ASP A 736 13.76 -32.67 27.41
N GLU A 737 14.72 -31.82 27.03
CA GLU A 737 14.52 -30.44 26.57
C GLU A 737 13.65 -30.38 25.29
N PHE A 738 13.89 -31.33 24.38
CA PHE A 738 13.07 -31.41 23.16
C PHE A 738 11.64 -31.83 23.47
N TRP A 739 11.45 -32.77 24.42
CA TRP A 739 10.14 -33.17 24.92
C TRP A 739 9.41 -32.03 25.61
N GLU A 740 10.09 -31.27 26.46
CA GLU A 740 9.55 -30.06 27.09
C GLU A 740 9.12 -29.02 26.04
N THR A 741 9.94 -28.81 25.01
CA THR A 741 9.62 -27.91 23.89
C THR A 741 8.34 -28.35 23.18
N CYS A 742 8.22 -29.64 22.87
CA CYS A 742 7.00 -30.19 22.23
C CYS A 742 5.76 -30.01 23.13
N THR A 743 5.93 -30.25 24.46
CA THR A 743 4.86 -30.07 25.46
C THR A 743 4.43 -28.61 25.56
N ARG A 744 5.37 -27.68 25.67
CA ARG A 744 5.11 -26.24 25.71
C ARG A 744 4.40 -25.75 24.45
N LEU A 745 4.79 -26.23 23.29
CA LEU A 745 4.16 -25.88 21.99
C LEU A 745 2.83 -26.61 21.77
N ALA A 746 2.38 -27.43 22.70
CA ALA A 746 1.18 -28.26 22.59
C ALA A 746 1.17 -29.09 21.29
N VAL A 747 2.31 -29.67 20.94
CA VAL A 747 2.40 -30.64 19.85
C VAL A 747 1.51 -31.84 20.20
N ASN A 748 0.74 -32.32 19.21
CA ASN A 748 -0.17 -33.45 19.40
C ASN A 748 0.62 -34.63 20.00
N GLU A 749 0.07 -35.33 21.02
CA GLU A 749 0.74 -36.40 21.75
C GLU A 749 1.29 -37.49 20.82
N HIS A 750 0.52 -37.89 19.83
CA HIS A 750 0.98 -38.89 18.85
C HIS A 750 2.22 -38.44 18.07
N TYR A 751 2.30 -37.16 17.71
CA TYR A 751 3.49 -36.58 17.05
C TYR A 751 4.65 -36.44 18.06
N LYS A 752 4.36 -36.04 19.28
CA LYS A 752 5.35 -35.80 20.34
C LYS A 752 6.08 -37.08 20.72
N GLU A 753 5.34 -38.16 21.02
CA GLU A 753 5.93 -39.48 21.33
C GLU A 753 6.77 -39.98 20.16
N ARG A 754 6.22 -39.94 18.97
CA ARG A 754 6.90 -40.38 17.74
C ARG A 754 8.18 -39.57 17.45
N LEU A 755 8.17 -38.26 17.63
CA LEU A 755 9.33 -37.42 17.39
C LEU A 755 10.44 -37.64 18.43
N SER A 756 10.10 -37.76 19.70
CA SER A 756 11.08 -37.95 20.79
C SER A 756 11.75 -39.32 20.74
N ASP A 757 10.98 -40.42 20.66
CA ASP A 757 11.52 -41.76 20.58
C ASP A 757 12.33 -42.00 19.31
N ASN A 758 11.83 -41.53 18.18
CA ASN A 758 12.52 -41.68 16.91
C ASN A 758 13.82 -40.89 16.89
N ARG A 759 13.87 -39.71 17.54
CA ARG A 759 15.10 -38.89 17.63
C ARG A 759 16.22 -39.61 18.35
N ARG A 760 15.94 -40.28 19.49
CA ARG A 760 16.94 -41.09 20.23
C ARG A 760 17.42 -42.23 19.37
N ARG A 761 16.49 -43.01 18.80
CA ARG A 761 16.81 -44.12 17.91
C ARG A 761 17.60 -43.67 16.66
N GLY A 762 17.22 -42.53 16.09
CA GLY A 762 17.94 -41.94 14.96
C GLY A 762 19.38 -41.58 15.27
N ALA A 763 19.66 -41.05 16.48
CA ALA A 763 21.03 -40.75 16.91
C ALA A 763 21.87 -42.03 17.08
N GLU A 764 21.27 -43.09 17.63
CA GLU A 764 21.89 -44.41 17.76
C GLU A 764 22.21 -44.99 16.39
N VAL A 765 21.23 -45.00 15.48
CA VAL A 765 21.38 -45.49 14.09
C VAL A 765 22.47 -44.70 13.34
N LEU A 766 22.48 -43.36 13.45
CA LEU A 766 23.50 -42.55 12.82
C LEU A 766 24.92 -42.88 13.36
N GLY A 767 25.03 -43.05 14.69
CA GLY A 767 26.27 -43.46 15.34
C GLY A 767 26.73 -44.85 14.87
N GLU A 768 25.82 -45.81 14.71
CA GLU A 768 26.14 -47.14 14.19
C GLU A 768 26.58 -47.10 12.71
N MET A 769 25.84 -46.38 11.87
CA MET A 769 26.21 -46.20 10.47
C MET A 769 27.57 -45.52 10.32
N ALA A 770 27.85 -44.50 11.14
CA ALA A 770 29.12 -43.78 11.13
C ALA A 770 30.31 -44.71 11.55
N ARG A 771 30.11 -45.53 12.59
CA ARG A 771 31.12 -46.51 13.04
C ARG A 771 31.40 -47.56 11.94
N LYS A 772 30.32 -48.14 11.36
CA LYS A 772 30.47 -49.12 10.26
C LYS A 772 31.12 -48.50 9.03
N ALA A 773 30.76 -47.26 8.66
CA ALA A 773 31.36 -46.56 7.52
C ALA A 773 32.84 -46.24 7.72
N ALA A 774 33.28 -46.02 8.99
CA ALA A 774 34.71 -45.82 9.32
C ALA A 774 35.51 -47.12 9.44
N GLY A 775 34.86 -48.30 9.51
CA GLY A 775 35.46 -49.60 9.62
C GLY A 775 36.04 -50.10 8.34
N ARG A 776 36.78 -51.28 8.39
CA ARG A 776 37.39 -51.95 7.25
C ARG A 776 36.38 -52.60 6.31
N SER A 777 35.14 -52.87 6.72
CA SER A 777 34.08 -53.46 5.91
C SER A 777 33.06 -52.44 5.49
N PRO A 778 32.70 -52.32 4.20
CA PRO A 778 31.68 -51.39 3.74
C PRO A 778 30.31 -51.76 4.33
N LEU A 779 29.47 -50.75 4.59
CA LEU A 779 28.06 -50.92 4.96
C LEU A 779 27.34 -51.69 3.87
N LEU A 780 26.81 -52.88 4.20
CA LEU A 780 26.03 -53.68 3.26
C LEU A 780 24.64 -53.04 3.02
N PRO A 781 24.05 -53.17 1.84
CA PRO A 781 22.69 -52.65 1.56
C PRO A 781 21.64 -53.20 2.50
N SER A 782 21.75 -54.46 2.93
CA SER A 782 20.87 -55.06 3.97
C SER A 782 21.00 -54.35 5.31
N ASP A 783 22.22 -54.04 5.78
CA ASP A 783 22.44 -53.28 7.02
C ASP A 783 21.73 -51.91 6.97
N VAL A 784 21.88 -51.20 5.85
CA VAL A 784 21.24 -49.91 5.63
C VAL A 784 19.72 -50.04 5.71
N TYR A 785 19.17 -51.04 5.01
CA TYR A 785 17.73 -51.27 5.00
C TYR A 785 17.18 -51.54 6.43
N PHE A 786 17.75 -52.48 7.15
CA PHE A 786 17.24 -52.87 8.48
C PHE A 786 17.43 -51.78 9.56
N LEU A 787 18.44 -50.92 9.40
CA LEU A 787 18.66 -49.80 10.30
C LEU A 787 17.63 -48.67 10.02
N LEU A 788 17.21 -48.48 8.77
CA LEU A 788 16.43 -47.30 8.37
C LEU A 788 14.94 -47.57 8.18
N ARG A 789 14.50 -48.84 7.93
CA ARG A 789 13.13 -49.21 7.53
C ARG A 789 12.02 -48.75 8.47
N ASP A 790 12.31 -48.67 9.77
CA ASP A 790 11.34 -48.28 10.80
C ASP A 790 11.38 -46.79 11.18
N LEU A 791 12.28 -45.99 10.57
CA LEU A 791 12.39 -44.57 10.82
C LEU A 791 11.51 -43.77 9.86
N PRO A 792 10.82 -42.73 10.33
CA PRO A 792 10.01 -41.86 9.44
C PRO A 792 10.88 -41.04 8.49
N VAL A 793 10.30 -40.72 7.35
CA VAL A 793 10.99 -39.95 6.29
C VAL A 793 11.59 -38.67 6.82
N GLU A 794 10.86 -37.93 7.62
CA GLU A 794 11.31 -36.67 8.19
C GLU A 794 12.60 -36.81 9.01
N LEU A 795 12.68 -37.91 9.80
CA LEU A 795 13.87 -38.18 10.58
C LEU A 795 15.04 -38.61 9.68
N LEU A 796 14.80 -39.44 8.68
CA LEU A 796 15.82 -39.86 7.73
C LEU A 796 16.43 -38.66 6.99
N LEU A 797 15.60 -37.71 6.55
CA LEU A 797 16.04 -36.46 5.90
C LEU A 797 16.85 -35.61 6.89
N HIS A 798 16.42 -35.51 8.15
CA HIS A 798 17.17 -34.81 9.19
C HIS A 798 18.55 -35.49 9.47
N LEU A 799 18.61 -36.82 9.58
CA LEU A 799 19.86 -37.56 9.77
C LEU A 799 20.82 -37.36 8.59
N MET A 800 20.27 -37.35 7.38
CA MET A 800 21.05 -37.11 6.16
C MET A 800 21.60 -35.67 6.14
N ALA A 801 20.86 -34.68 6.64
CA ALA A 801 21.34 -33.30 6.74
C ALA A 801 22.41 -33.14 7.86
N ARG A 802 22.22 -33.86 8.98
CA ARG A 802 23.09 -33.76 10.15
C ARG A 802 24.44 -34.47 9.99
N THR A 803 24.50 -35.52 9.16
CA THR A 803 25.76 -36.27 9.00
C THR A 803 26.78 -35.49 8.17
N GLY A 804 28.00 -35.33 8.73
CA GLY A 804 29.14 -34.79 7.96
C GLY A 804 29.84 -35.84 7.09
N GLN A 805 29.42 -37.14 7.15
CA GLN A 805 30.10 -38.24 6.43
C GLN A 805 29.44 -38.54 5.07
N PRO A 806 30.14 -38.33 3.95
CA PRO A 806 29.59 -38.57 2.61
C PRO A 806 29.12 -40.02 2.39
N ALA A 807 29.80 -41.01 3.00
CA ALA A 807 29.42 -42.40 2.92
C ALA A 807 28.03 -42.69 3.55
N VAL A 808 27.73 -42.08 4.71
CA VAL A 808 26.44 -42.23 5.38
C VAL A 808 25.35 -41.53 4.58
N LYS A 809 25.61 -40.29 4.05
CA LYS A 809 24.68 -39.61 3.13
C LYS A 809 24.33 -40.48 1.93
N LYS A 810 25.34 -41.10 1.32
CA LYS A 810 25.15 -41.99 0.16
C LYS A 810 24.31 -43.20 0.52
N SER A 811 24.52 -43.80 1.72
CA SER A 811 23.75 -44.97 2.19
C SER A 811 22.26 -44.61 2.39
N ILE A 812 21.96 -43.44 3.03
CA ILE A 812 20.57 -43.00 3.23
C ILE A 812 19.93 -42.68 1.85
N SER A 813 20.69 -42.07 0.94
CA SER A 813 20.22 -41.82 -0.45
C SER A 813 19.89 -43.15 -1.17
N LEU A 814 20.75 -44.16 -1.06
CA LEU A 814 20.54 -45.49 -1.60
C LEU A 814 19.26 -46.15 -1.04
N TYR A 815 18.99 -45.96 0.23
CA TYR A 815 17.76 -46.45 0.85
C TYR A 815 16.51 -45.86 0.15
N PHE A 816 16.43 -44.54 -0.01
CA PHE A 816 15.28 -43.91 -0.67
C PHE A 816 15.13 -44.29 -2.13
N THR A 817 16.24 -44.39 -2.87
CA THR A 817 16.20 -44.58 -4.32
C THR A 817 16.04 -46.04 -4.73
N HIS A 818 16.52 -46.99 -3.96
CA HIS A 818 16.54 -48.38 -4.35
C HIS A 818 16.06 -49.35 -3.30
N LEU A 819 16.51 -49.23 -2.03
CA LEU A 819 16.30 -50.30 -1.06
C LEU A 819 14.89 -50.32 -0.48
N GLN A 820 14.28 -49.17 -0.24
CA GLN A 820 12.98 -48.99 0.42
C GLN A 820 11.87 -49.83 -0.20
N ASN A 821 11.88 -50.00 -1.51
CA ASN A 821 10.84 -50.71 -2.26
C ASN A 821 11.21 -52.17 -2.58
N THR A 822 12.43 -52.61 -2.18
CA THR A 822 12.86 -53.99 -2.39
C THR A 822 12.06 -54.94 -1.47
N ARG A 823 11.50 -55.97 -2.08
CA ARG A 823 10.72 -57.03 -1.40
C ARG A 823 11.27 -58.39 -1.78
N SER A 824 11.20 -59.38 -0.90
CA SER A 824 11.42 -60.77 -1.25
C SER A 824 10.35 -61.20 -2.28
N ALA A 825 10.77 -62.00 -3.27
CA ALA A 825 9.85 -62.63 -4.20
C ALA A 825 9.10 -63.81 -3.60
N ILE A 826 9.56 -64.30 -2.42
CA ILE A 826 8.92 -65.34 -1.64
C ILE A 826 8.18 -64.73 -0.49
N THR A 827 6.99 -65.24 -0.25
CA THR A 827 6.11 -64.89 0.87
C THR A 827 6.21 -65.98 2.00
N GLY A 828 5.68 -65.64 3.20
CA GLY A 828 5.59 -66.61 4.25
C GLY A 828 4.74 -67.84 3.90
N HIS A 829 3.76 -67.70 3.00
CA HIS A 829 2.96 -68.81 2.49
C HIS A 829 3.77 -69.77 1.60
N ASP A 830 4.59 -69.20 0.72
CA ASP A 830 5.50 -69.98 -0.13
C ASP A 830 6.48 -70.79 0.73
N LEU A 831 6.97 -70.24 1.84
CA LEU A 831 7.86 -70.95 2.75
C LEU A 831 7.15 -72.12 3.47
N VAL A 832 5.88 -72.00 3.85
CA VAL A 832 5.12 -73.07 4.42
C VAL A 832 4.88 -74.21 3.41
N GLU A 833 4.63 -73.84 2.12
CA GLU A 833 4.54 -74.84 1.05
C GLU A 833 5.85 -75.59 0.81
N LEU A 834 7.00 -74.91 1.04
CA LEU A 834 8.34 -75.50 1.00
C LEU A 834 8.71 -76.33 2.26
N GLY A 835 7.75 -76.50 3.17
CA GLY A 835 7.92 -77.38 4.39
C GLY A 835 8.52 -76.64 5.60
N VAL A 836 8.55 -75.34 5.63
CA VAL A 836 9.02 -74.56 6.80
C VAL A 836 7.94 -74.58 7.89
N PRO A 837 8.26 -74.97 9.15
CA PRO A 837 7.27 -74.97 10.22
C PRO A 837 6.72 -73.59 10.50
N THR A 838 5.42 -73.48 10.75
CA THR A 838 4.78 -72.21 11.15
C THR A 838 5.32 -71.76 12.48
N GLY A 839 5.85 -70.46 12.52
CA GLY A 839 6.48 -69.91 13.73
C GLY A 839 7.48 -68.81 13.43
N PRO A 840 8.26 -68.37 14.44
CA PRO A 840 9.25 -67.31 14.32
C PRO A 840 10.31 -67.53 13.22
N VAL A 841 10.56 -68.82 12.87
CA VAL A 841 11.54 -69.24 11.84
C VAL A 841 11.20 -68.67 10.47
N ILE A 842 9.91 -68.60 10.11
CA ILE A 842 9.45 -67.99 8.88
C ILE A 842 9.91 -66.51 8.79
N GLY A 843 9.74 -65.74 9.87
CA GLY A 843 10.15 -64.32 9.91
C GLY A 843 11.67 -64.17 9.76
N ILE A 844 12.45 -65.01 10.49
CA ILE A 844 13.92 -64.98 10.42
C ILE A 844 14.40 -65.33 9.01
N LEU A 845 13.77 -66.35 8.39
CA LEU A 845 14.14 -66.77 7.05
C LEU A 845 13.81 -65.73 6.00
N LEU A 846 12.62 -65.11 6.08
CA LEU A 846 12.24 -63.98 5.21
C LEU A 846 13.20 -62.80 5.34
N GLU A 847 13.63 -62.48 6.57
CA GLU A 847 14.61 -61.40 6.77
C GLU A 847 15.98 -61.75 6.16
N ARG A 848 16.45 -62.98 6.25
CA ARG A 848 17.71 -63.43 5.62
C ARG A 848 17.60 -63.45 4.10
N LEU A 849 16.51 -63.92 3.54
CA LEU A 849 16.24 -63.84 2.09
C LEU A 849 16.20 -62.44 1.58
N LEU A 850 15.50 -61.54 2.30
CA LEU A 850 15.48 -60.14 1.96
C LEU A 850 16.88 -59.50 2.05
N ALA A 851 17.68 -59.89 3.06
CA ALA A 851 19.06 -59.40 3.19
C ALA A 851 19.92 -59.88 2.01
N ALA A 852 19.82 -61.13 1.60
CA ALA A 852 20.52 -61.66 0.46
C ALA A 852 20.13 -60.95 -0.87
N ARG A 853 18.87 -60.65 -1.05
CA ARG A 853 18.34 -59.89 -2.19
C ARG A 853 18.83 -58.44 -2.21
N LEU A 854 18.76 -57.78 -1.06
CA LEU A 854 19.28 -56.40 -0.92
C LEU A 854 20.77 -56.32 -1.25
N ASN A 855 21.55 -57.36 -0.87
CA ASN A 855 23.00 -57.44 -1.15
C ASN A 855 23.32 -57.94 -2.54
N GLY A 856 22.30 -58.22 -3.37
CA GLY A 856 22.50 -58.71 -4.74
C GLY A 856 23.01 -60.17 -4.83
N GLN A 857 22.92 -60.93 -3.76
CA GLN A 857 23.32 -62.38 -3.72
C GLN A 857 22.27 -63.25 -4.40
N VAL A 858 21.01 -62.85 -4.41
CA VAL A 858 19.89 -63.47 -5.12
C VAL A 858 19.11 -62.41 -5.86
N THR A 859 18.69 -62.70 -7.08
CA THR A 859 18.02 -61.75 -7.99
C THR A 859 16.68 -62.31 -8.51
N SER A 860 16.50 -63.65 -8.50
CA SER A 860 15.29 -64.30 -8.95
C SER A 860 14.56 -65.02 -7.82
N ARG A 861 13.31 -65.42 -8.07
CA ARG A 861 12.51 -66.24 -7.12
C ARG A 861 13.13 -67.63 -6.93
N GLU A 862 13.68 -68.22 -8.02
CA GLU A 862 14.33 -69.55 -7.98
C GLU A 862 15.56 -69.54 -7.11
N GLU A 863 16.39 -68.49 -7.21
CA GLU A 863 17.54 -68.28 -6.33
C GLU A 863 17.16 -68.12 -4.87
N GLU A 864 16.05 -67.39 -4.57
CA GLU A 864 15.55 -67.25 -3.22
C GLU A 864 15.05 -68.60 -2.64
N VAL A 865 14.36 -69.42 -3.46
CA VAL A 865 13.96 -70.75 -3.07
C VAL A 865 15.17 -71.62 -2.75
N ALA A 866 16.20 -71.63 -3.60
CA ALA A 866 17.42 -72.40 -3.36
C ALA A 866 18.12 -71.97 -2.05
N LEU A 867 18.26 -70.65 -1.83
CA LEU A 867 18.82 -70.10 -0.61
C LEU A 867 17.96 -70.44 0.66
N ALA A 868 16.63 -70.45 0.52
CA ALA A 868 15.72 -70.86 1.60
C ALA A 868 15.97 -72.31 2.04
N HIS A 869 16.15 -73.26 1.08
CA HIS A 869 16.50 -74.65 1.35
C HIS A 869 17.88 -74.79 2.03
N GLU A 870 18.87 -73.98 1.64
CA GLU A 870 20.20 -73.98 2.25
C GLU A 870 20.18 -73.45 3.70
N LEU A 871 19.41 -72.40 3.98
CA LEU A 871 19.36 -71.76 5.30
C LEU A 871 18.46 -72.53 6.30
N LEU A 872 17.49 -73.29 5.81
CA LEU A 872 16.53 -73.96 6.66
C LEU A 872 17.17 -74.92 7.68
N PRO A 873 18.13 -75.77 7.33
CA PRO A 873 18.79 -76.72 8.31
C PRO A 873 19.60 -75.96 9.38
N THR A 874 19.97 -74.72 9.15
CA THR A 874 20.74 -73.95 10.11
C THR A 874 19.86 -73.14 11.11
N LEU A 875 18.54 -73.15 10.88
CA LEU A 875 17.57 -72.40 11.66
C LEU A 875 16.61 -73.34 12.45
N LEU A 876 16.58 -74.56 12.06
CA LEU A 876 15.92 -75.67 12.83
C LEU A 876 16.87 -76.30 13.80
#